data_08cdf0de4941f15911b1e60cd11fa133
#
_entry.id   08cdf0de4941f15911b1e60cd11fa133
#
_cell.length_a   1.000
_cell.length_b   1.000
_cell.length_c   1.000
_cell.angle_alpha   90.00
_cell.angle_beta   90.00
_cell.angle_gamma   90.00
#
_symmetry.space_group_name_H-M   'P 1'
#
loop_
_entity.id
_entity.type
_entity.pdbx_description
1 polymer ?
#
loop_
_entity_poly.entity_id
_entity_poly.type
_entity_poly.pdbx_seq_one_letter_code
_entity_poly.pdbx_strand_id
1 'polypeptide(L)'
;MRLTLFLSLLLSAVLSTMAQTAVVTGSVVDADTGSPIPGAVVTIPDQGISVTTGPAGDFRISNARPGETTITIVAPGYEGSASQALLYNGQSIDTGALRMFADFADNECVTDNQNELLFDETMLDDESGNSQSVNALTGSNDDIYFRFSRYGYSPLYSNYRGYNSVWSDTYINSLPMNDLVRGGFSFQQLAGMTSRAFRNSTATVGLGAASYGFGNIGGSQNFSTITEGYAPGFNGTLSYTNSNYKYRAMATYSTGMQANGLALTVSAIGRYADEGVVPGTFYTAGGFFLSGEKMFNKNHSLTLTFWMNPRRYANGKATVQEAIDLSGDKLYNPTWGWQEGKKRSDNIRENFDPTLMLNYIYKTEKTTVNTGAALRWVHYARTRLAYYNGNDTRPDYYKNLPSYWTMLGNDNPEMAAYYTNLWENDENFRQLDWDSFYEANYLNNYQNQSLPESQKKGSTYIQQMEHSNQFNFILGSTINHRLNDNMSLQGGLNFNYTKTMDYATVKDLLGGEFWTDVDGFAERELNNPNASADIIQNDLNNPNRRAVKGDRIGWDYSIYALKAQAWLQNQINLAKWDVNYGITMSYEQFYRQGYMRNGRAPQNSFGESSTLRFNDAMIKAGATYKLDGRNYFTLQAQYGTVAPVINDVYISPRVKDTTIGDPKSTRVFSIDGRYTWNYRRFRGSISAYFTDMSDAVERYGFWDESLNAFCNFALSGVHRQYKGIELGMAYQITNSLRATFAGNFSRYRYANNPWGTRSVENGLLPDQTNQFFLKNYYCTSTPQTAFNIGLAWNAPKNWYFNIDASWLADYYVRLAYPRHQIIDCLASYMGTEQKLTEAVDAFTDQEKLNNQWVMNLSIGKSIYINRKVSLNFNVSVSNLLNNRNLITQATEQFRIDTKTYNPNAFPTKYMYAQGTKVFVNAGIRF
;
A
#
# COMPACT_ATOMS: atom_id res chain seq x y z
N MET A 1 -10.58 14.49 38.72
CA MET A 1 -10.68 15.95 38.95
C MET A 1 -9.56 16.80 38.33
N ARG A 2 -8.30 16.37 38.25
CA ARG A 2 -7.25 17.15 37.54
C ARG A 2 -7.26 17.02 36.01
N LEU A 3 -7.77 15.93 35.47
CA LEU A 3 -7.85 15.71 34.03
C LEU A 3 -9.04 16.45 33.38
N THR A 4 -10.15 16.58 34.14
CA THR A 4 -11.34 17.33 33.69
C THR A 4 -11.11 18.86 33.73
N LEU A 5 -10.26 19.35 34.63
CA LEU A 5 -9.86 20.76 34.64
C LEU A 5 -8.93 21.09 33.46
N PHE A 6 -8.06 20.17 33.05
CA PHE A 6 -7.15 20.38 31.91
C PHE A 6 -7.90 20.37 30.57
N LEU A 7 -8.89 19.48 30.42
CA LEU A 7 -9.77 19.47 29.24
C LEU A 7 -10.68 20.71 29.18
N SER A 8 -11.18 21.20 30.31
CA SER A 8 -12.00 22.40 30.35
C SER A 8 -11.21 23.69 30.10
N LEU A 9 -9.94 23.75 30.51
CA LEU A 9 -9.03 24.84 30.18
C LEU A 9 -8.60 24.84 28.71
N LEU A 10 -8.41 23.65 28.10
CA LEU A 10 -8.19 23.53 26.67
C LEU A 10 -9.44 23.95 25.86
N LEU A 11 -10.63 23.56 26.32
CA LEU A 11 -11.90 23.94 25.67
C LEU A 11 -12.20 25.45 25.79
N SER A 12 -11.83 26.08 26.91
CA SER A 12 -12.05 27.52 27.09
C SER A 12 -11.03 28.38 26.36
N ALA A 13 -9.81 27.89 26.11
CA ALA A 13 -8.80 28.58 25.31
C ALA A 13 -9.16 28.57 23.79
N VAL A 14 -10.01 27.64 23.35
CA VAL A 14 -10.46 27.53 21.94
C VAL A 14 -11.57 28.53 21.59
N LEU A 15 -12.25 29.11 22.60
CA LEU A 15 -13.41 29.99 22.35
C LEU A 15 -13.07 31.48 22.20
N SER A 16 -11.79 31.88 22.26
CA SER A 16 -11.41 33.30 22.28
C SER A 16 -10.60 33.78 21.06
N THR A 17 -10.41 32.96 20.01
CA THR A 17 -9.71 33.42 18.83
C THR A 17 -10.66 34.13 17.87
N MET A 18 -10.66 35.45 17.89
CA MET A 18 -11.22 36.24 16.80
C MET A 18 -10.54 35.81 15.48
N ALA A 19 -11.34 35.34 14.52
CA ALA A 19 -10.84 34.95 13.22
C ALA A 19 -10.19 36.17 12.56
N GLN A 20 -8.86 36.23 12.54
CA GLN A 20 -8.15 37.25 11.78
C GLN A 20 -8.28 36.88 10.30
N THR A 21 -8.48 37.86 9.44
CA THR A 21 -8.79 37.68 8.01
C THR A 21 -7.66 38.16 7.14
N ALA A 22 -7.48 37.53 5.98
CA ALA A 22 -6.62 37.97 4.90
C ALA A 22 -7.42 38.79 3.87
N VAL A 23 -6.74 39.64 3.16
CA VAL A 23 -7.31 40.36 2.01
C VAL A 23 -6.72 39.79 0.74
N VAL A 24 -7.57 39.37 -0.21
CA VAL A 24 -7.18 38.93 -1.54
C VAL A 24 -7.62 39.94 -2.56
N THR A 25 -6.67 40.41 -3.36
CA THR A 25 -6.91 41.32 -4.48
C THR A 25 -6.37 40.71 -5.77
N GLY A 26 -6.87 41.11 -6.89
CA GLY A 26 -6.41 40.71 -8.20
C GLY A 26 -7.30 41.26 -9.32
N SER A 27 -7.02 40.82 -10.53
CA SER A 27 -7.87 41.13 -11.69
C SER A 27 -8.14 39.84 -12.47
N VAL A 28 -9.26 39.78 -13.13
CA VAL A 28 -9.65 38.70 -14.05
C VAL A 28 -9.60 39.23 -15.47
N VAL A 29 -8.83 38.55 -16.31
CA VAL A 29 -8.60 38.97 -17.70
C VAL A 29 -8.78 37.79 -18.65
N ASP A 30 -9.18 38.08 -19.86
CA ASP A 30 -9.21 37.15 -20.98
C ASP A 30 -7.80 36.69 -21.32
N ALA A 31 -7.59 35.39 -21.45
CA ALA A 31 -6.27 34.78 -21.59
C ALA A 31 -5.62 35.10 -22.96
N ASP A 32 -6.44 35.30 -24.00
CA ASP A 32 -6.00 35.50 -25.37
C ASP A 32 -5.78 36.99 -25.69
N THR A 33 -6.66 37.85 -25.17
CA THR A 33 -6.66 39.30 -25.49
C THR A 33 -6.06 40.15 -24.39
N GLY A 34 -5.96 39.63 -23.15
CA GLY A 34 -5.56 40.40 -21.97
C GLY A 34 -6.62 41.42 -21.53
N SER A 35 -7.81 41.43 -22.15
CA SER A 35 -8.89 42.35 -21.82
C SER A 35 -9.50 42.03 -20.45
N PRO A 36 -9.88 43.03 -19.64
CA PRO A 36 -10.53 42.77 -18.36
C PRO A 36 -11.92 42.12 -18.55
N ILE A 37 -12.28 41.23 -17.64
CA ILE A 37 -13.56 40.53 -17.61
C ILE A 37 -14.41 41.12 -16.47
N PRO A 38 -15.33 42.06 -16.74
CA PRO A 38 -16.25 42.57 -15.73
C PRO A 38 -17.35 41.57 -15.45
N GLY A 39 -17.84 41.51 -14.21
CA GLY A 39 -18.92 40.63 -13.81
C GLY A 39 -18.52 39.17 -13.59
N ALA A 40 -17.23 38.84 -13.64
CA ALA A 40 -16.77 37.53 -13.26
C ALA A 40 -16.99 37.28 -11.75
N VAL A 41 -17.45 36.09 -11.38
CA VAL A 41 -17.68 35.71 -9.98
C VAL A 41 -16.43 35.00 -9.48
N VAL A 42 -15.74 35.60 -8.54
CA VAL A 42 -14.56 35.08 -7.87
C VAL A 42 -15.00 34.49 -6.53
N THR A 43 -14.79 33.21 -6.34
CA THR A 43 -15.27 32.47 -5.16
C THR A 43 -14.11 31.78 -4.47
N ILE A 44 -14.13 31.78 -3.14
CA ILE A 44 -13.34 30.88 -2.31
C ILE A 44 -14.32 29.82 -1.78
N PRO A 45 -14.44 28.66 -2.47
CA PRO A 45 -15.49 27.68 -2.17
C PRO A 45 -15.41 27.12 -0.75
N ASP A 46 -14.19 26.87 -0.28
CA ASP A 46 -13.91 26.34 1.07
C ASP A 46 -14.38 27.29 2.19
N GLN A 47 -14.56 28.56 1.86
CA GLN A 47 -14.93 29.60 2.81
C GLN A 47 -16.32 30.17 2.56
N GLY A 48 -16.96 29.78 1.45
CA GLY A 48 -18.26 30.28 1.03
C GLY A 48 -18.28 31.78 0.74
N ILE A 49 -17.12 32.34 0.35
CA ILE A 49 -16.98 33.76 0.03
C ILE A 49 -17.02 33.93 -1.48
N SER A 50 -17.83 34.87 -1.95
CA SER A 50 -17.95 35.19 -3.37
C SER A 50 -17.99 36.68 -3.57
N VAL A 51 -17.27 37.20 -4.59
CA VAL A 51 -17.28 38.60 -5.02
C VAL A 51 -17.37 38.67 -6.53
N THR A 52 -17.87 39.77 -7.06
CA THR A 52 -17.97 40.00 -8.50
C THR A 52 -16.93 41.04 -8.93
N THR A 53 -16.26 40.81 -10.06
CA THR A 53 -15.26 41.74 -10.59
C THR A 53 -15.88 43.04 -11.07
N GLY A 54 -15.17 44.15 -10.83
CA GLY A 54 -15.51 45.49 -11.31
C GLY A 54 -15.33 45.67 -12.82
N PRO A 55 -15.61 46.89 -13.34
CA PRO A 55 -15.47 47.19 -14.77
C PRO A 55 -14.05 47.01 -15.34
N ALA A 56 -13.02 47.13 -14.50
CA ALA A 56 -11.63 46.89 -14.85
C ALA A 56 -11.19 45.41 -14.60
N GLY A 57 -12.16 44.52 -14.36
CA GLY A 57 -11.87 43.12 -14.02
C GLY A 57 -11.30 42.92 -12.60
N ASP A 58 -11.18 43.97 -11.82
CA ASP A 58 -10.60 43.94 -10.48
C ASP A 58 -11.56 43.35 -9.45
N PHE A 59 -11.00 42.64 -8.46
CA PHE A 59 -11.75 42.10 -7.32
C PHE A 59 -11.01 42.31 -6.00
N ARG A 60 -11.77 42.32 -4.91
CA ARG A 60 -11.24 42.39 -3.56
C ARG A 60 -12.07 41.55 -2.60
N ILE A 61 -11.44 40.54 -1.98
CA ILE A 61 -12.02 39.77 -0.89
C ILE A 61 -11.35 40.19 0.40
N SER A 62 -12.08 40.81 1.33
CA SER A 62 -11.50 41.40 2.55
C SER A 62 -11.65 40.55 3.81
N ASN A 63 -12.27 39.39 3.74
CA ASN A 63 -12.60 38.54 4.88
C ASN A 63 -12.24 37.06 4.66
N ALA A 64 -11.25 36.79 3.83
CA ALA A 64 -10.75 35.44 3.60
C ALA A 64 -10.00 34.90 4.83
N ARG A 65 -10.21 33.64 5.16
CA ARG A 65 -9.43 32.98 6.23
C ARG A 65 -8.03 32.65 5.71
N PRO A 66 -7.01 32.82 6.52
CA PRO A 66 -5.64 32.41 6.19
C PRO A 66 -5.55 30.89 6.00
N GLY A 67 -4.59 30.48 5.17
CA GLY A 67 -4.31 29.09 4.80
C GLY A 67 -4.28 28.93 3.29
N GLU A 68 -3.90 27.75 2.83
CA GLU A 68 -4.01 27.39 1.41
C GLU A 68 -5.49 27.32 1.03
N THR A 69 -5.84 28.00 -0.06
CA THR A 69 -7.22 28.05 -0.53
C THR A 69 -7.27 28.02 -2.05
N THR A 70 -8.34 27.48 -2.58
CA THR A 70 -8.62 27.51 -4.02
C THR A 70 -9.52 28.69 -4.30
N ILE A 71 -9.09 29.57 -5.20
CA ILE A 71 -9.90 30.66 -5.74
C ILE A 71 -10.47 30.16 -7.06
N THR A 72 -11.78 30.05 -7.16
CA THR A 72 -12.48 29.70 -8.40
C THR A 72 -13.09 30.94 -9.04
N ILE A 73 -13.03 31.01 -10.36
CA ILE A 73 -13.54 32.10 -11.14
C ILE A 73 -14.50 31.58 -12.19
N VAL A 74 -15.69 32.18 -12.24
CA VAL A 74 -16.72 31.88 -13.23
C VAL A 74 -17.18 33.17 -13.88
N ALA A 75 -17.20 33.17 -15.20
CA ALA A 75 -17.75 34.27 -15.98
C ALA A 75 -18.53 33.73 -17.18
N PRO A 76 -19.67 34.35 -17.56
CA PRO A 76 -20.42 33.93 -18.73
C PRO A 76 -19.53 33.98 -19.99
N GLY A 77 -19.50 32.91 -20.77
CA GLY A 77 -18.69 32.80 -21.97
C GLY A 77 -17.21 32.47 -21.74
N TYR A 78 -16.83 32.12 -20.52
CA TYR A 78 -15.44 31.72 -20.19
C TYR A 78 -15.41 30.35 -19.48
N GLU A 79 -14.35 29.57 -19.72
CA GLU A 79 -14.11 28.35 -18.96
C GLU A 79 -13.88 28.72 -17.49
N GLY A 80 -14.54 28.01 -16.57
CA GLY A 80 -14.27 28.12 -15.14
C GLY A 80 -12.78 27.88 -14.85
N SER A 81 -12.17 28.83 -14.15
CA SER A 81 -10.75 28.77 -13.78
C SER A 81 -10.60 28.59 -12.27
N ALA A 82 -9.60 27.83 -11.85
CA ALA A 82 -9.24 27.69 -10.46
C ALA A 82 -7.76 28.01 -10.28
N SER A 83 -7.44 28.78 -9.25
CA SER A 83 -6.08 29.14 -8.87
C SER A 83 -5.89 28.85 -7.38
N GLN A 84 -4.74 28.28 -7.01
CA GLN A 84 -4.38 28.10 -5.62
C GLN A 84 -3.68 29.36 -5.10
N ALA A 85 -4.07 29.79 -3.91
CA ALA A 85 -3.46 30.92 -3.22
C ALA A 85 -3.22 30.57 -1.77
N LEU A 86 -2.08 31.02 -1.25
CA LEU A 86 -1.71 30.86 0.15
C LEU A 86 -1.97 32.18 0.87
N LEU A 87 -2.98 32.19 1.73
CA LEU A 87 -3.45 33.38 2.42
C LEU A 87 -2.83 33.49 3.80
N TYR A 88 -2.21 34.63 4.09
CA TYR A 88 -1.61 34.91 5.38
C TYR A 88 -2.48 35.83 6.22
N ASN A 89 -2.45 35.58 7.51
CA ASN A 89 -3.22 36.34 8.48
C ASN A 89 -2.80 37.81 8.54
N GLY A 90 -3.79 38.73 8.40
CA GLY A 90 -3.57 40.18 8.43
C GLY A 90 -2.84 40.73 7.21
N GLN A 91 -2.57 39.92 6.19
CA GLN A 91 -1.89 40.36 4.97
C GLN A 91 -2.85 40.55 3.78
N SER A 92 -2.46 41.42 2.89
CA SER A 92 -3.10 41.59 1.57
C SER A 92 -2.24 40.84 0.55
N ILE A 93 -2.85 39.93 -0.17
CA ILE A 93 -2.22 39.15 -1.25
C ILE A 93 -2.82 39.62 -2.56
N ASP A 94 -1.95 40.04 -3.48
CA ASP A 94 -2.33 40.30 -4.84
C ASP A 94 -2.07 39.05 -5.69
N THR A 95 -3.13 38.47 -6.24
CA THR A 95 -3.04 37.30 -7.12
C THR A 95 -2.58 37.66 -8.54
N GLY A 96 -2.42 38.93 -8.82
CA GLY A 96 -2.14 39.41 -10.16
C GLY A 96 -3.32 39.24 -11.12
N ALA A 97 -3.03 39.13 -12.40
CA ALA A 97 -4.03 38.87 -13.43
C ALA A 97 -4.34 37.36 -13.54
N LEU A 98 -5.53 36.99 -13.08
CA LEU A 98 -6.06 35.64 -13.23
C LEU A 98 -6.68 35.51 -14.64
N ARG A 99 -6.13 34.61 -15.44
CA ARG A 99 -6.50 34.45 -16.85
C ARG A 99 -7.62 33.46 -17.03
N MET A 100 -8.64 33.79 -17.78
CA MET A 100 -9.73 32.93 -18.20
C MET A 100 -9.70 32.70 -19.70
N PHE A 101 -9.88 31.50 -20.14
CA PHE A 101 -10.02 31.20 -21.55
C PHE A 101 -11.49 31.36 -21.97
N ALA A 102 -11.73 32.04 -23.10
CA ALA A 102 -13.06 32.18 -23.64
C ALA A 102 -13.66 30.77 -23.86
N ASP A 103 -14.84 30.58 -23.28
CA ASP A 103 -15.62 29.36 -23.47
C ASP A 103 -16.91 29.73 -24.19
N PHE A 104 -17.27 28.91 -25.14
CA PHE A 104 -18.43 29.12 -25.98
C PHE A 104 -19.72 28.56 -25.36
N ALA A 105 -19.78 28.32 -24.04
CA ALA A 105 -20.97 28.00 -23.27
C ALA A 105 -20.88 28.26 -21.78
N ASP A 106 -22.06 28.34 -21.17
CA ASP A 106 -22.26 28.59 -19.76
C ASP A 106 -21.53 27.55 -18.88
N ASN A 107 -20.57 28.06 -18.09
CA ASN A 107 -19.72 27.21 -17.23
C ASN A 107 -20.07 27.37 -15.76
N GLU A 108 -20.44 26.25 -15.15
CA GLU A 108 -20.26 26.08 -13.72
C GLU A 108 -18.92 25.39 -13.48
N CYS A 109 -18.05 26.01 -12.70
CA CYS A 109 -16.84 25.36 -12.21
C CYS A 109 -17.25 24.14 -11.35
N VAL A 110 -16.98 22.94 -11.85
CA VAL A 110 -17.19 21.73 -11.07
C VAL A 110 -16.09 21.70 -10.01
N THR A 111 -16.39 22.18 -8.82
CA THR A 111 -15.54 21.96 -7.65
C THR A 111 -15.41 20.46 -7.44
N ASP A 112 -14.19 19.96 -7.46
CA ASP A 112 -13.92 18.59 -7.07
C ASP A 112 -14.49 18.37 -5.68
N ASN A 113 -15.46 17.46 -5.58
CA ASN A 113 -16.10 17.18 -4.32
C ASN A 113 -15.07 16.62 -3.33
N GLN A 114 -14.80 17.34 -2.26
CA GLN A 114 -14.00 16.84 -1.12
C GLN A 114 -14.53 15.50 -0.57
N ASN A 115 -15.75 15.15 -0.90
CA ASN A 115 -16.42 13.92 -0.52
C ASN A 115 -16.05 12.70 -1.37
N GLU A 116 -15.50 12.87 -2.58
CA GLU A 116 -14.91 11.76 -3.35
C GLU A 116 -13.63 11.23 -2.67
N LEU A 117 -12.86 12.10 -2.02
CA LEU A 117 -11.70 11.72 -1.21
C LEU A 117 -12.07 10.87 0.01
N LEU A 118 -13.22 11.06 0.61
CA LEU A 118 -13.68 10.26 1.76
C LEU A 118 -13.99 8.82 1.38
N PHE A 119 -14.42 8.57 0.16
CA PHE A 119 -14.65 7.22 -0.34
C PHE A 119 -13.33 6.46 -0.52
N ASP A 120 -12.32 7.13 -1.05
CA ASP A 120 -10.99 6.58 -1.26
C ASP A 120 -10.24 6.32 0.07
N GLU A 121 -10.52 7.07 1.13
CA GLU A 121 -9.93 6.85 2.45
C GLU A 121 -10.30 5.49 3.06
N THR A 122 -11.50 4.99 2.82
CA THR A 122 -11.87 3.65 3.31
C THR A 122 -11.13 2.54 2.59
N MET A 123 -10.72 2.79 1.35
CA MET A 123 -9.91 1.86 0.56
C MET A 123 -8.42 1.96 0.91
N LEU A 124 -7.93 3.14 1.31
CA LEU A 124 -6.56 3.33 1.81
C LEU A 124 -6.31 2.57 3.13
N ASP A 125 -7.36 2.25 3.86
CA ASP A 125 -7.29 1.46 5.09
C ASP A 125 -7.26 -0.06 4.85
N ASP A 126 -7.33 -0.53 3.60
CA ASP A 126 -7.31 -1.95 3.28
C ASP A 126 -5.92 -2.55 3.54
N GLU A 127 -5.90 -3.64 4.29
CA GLU A 127 -4.73 -4.16 5.00
C GLU A 127 -3.66 -4.82 4.12
N SER A 128 -3.96 -5.08 2.86
CA SER A 128 -3.06 -5.84 1.99
C SER A 128 -1.89 -5.04 1.43
N GLY A 129 -1.87 -3.72 1.61
CA GLY A 129 -0.80 -2.84 1.14
C GLY A 129 -0.71 -2.66 -0.39
N ASN A 130 -1.41 -3.49 -1.15
CA ASN A 130 -1.33 -3.50 -2.61
C ASN A 130 -2.36 -2.60 -3.31
N SER A 131 -3.52 -2.34 -2.69
CA SER A 131 -4.58 -1.48 -3.24
C SER A 131 -4.31 0.01 -3.10
N GLN A 132 -3.35 0.37 -2.27
CA GLN A 132 -3.16 1.75 -1.80
C GLN A 132 -2.47 2.67 -2.81
N SER A 133 -1.64 2.12 -3.71
CA SER A 133 -0.82 2.94 -4.61
C SER A 133 -1.62 3.62 -5.73
N VAL A 134 -2.70 3.00 -6.21
CA VAL A 134 -3.52 3.57 -7.29
C VAL A 134 -4.45 4.66 -6.76
N ASN A 135 -5.09 4.44 -5.62
CA ASN A 135 -6.07 5.37 -5.08
C ASN A 135 -5.45 6.71 -4.64
N ALA A 136 -4.22 6.69 -4.11
CA ALA A 136 -3.52 7.92 -3.75
C ALA A 136 -3.10 8.74 -4.99
N LEU A 137 -2.75 8.07 -6.10
CA LEU A 137 -2.43 8.72 -7.36
C LEU A 137 -3.67 9.31 -8.05
N THR A 138 -4.85 8.68 -7.89
CA THR A 138 -6.08 9.11 -8.58
C THR A 138 -6.66 10.40 -8.02
N GLY A 139 -6.52 10.65 -6.72
CA GLY A 139 -7.14 11.82 -6.06
C GLY A 139 -6.46 13.17 -6.34
N SER A 140 -5.19 13.19 -6.74
CA SER A 140 -4.36 14.40 -6.86
C SER A 140 -3.88 14.69 -8.27
N ASN A 141 -4.35 13.96 -9.29
CA ASN A 141 -3.84 14.07 -10.66
C ASN A 141 -4.85 14.65 -11.63
N ASP A 142 -4.37 15.50 -12.54
CA ASP A 142 -5.16 16.04 -13.66
C ASP A 142 -5.37 15.04 -14.79
N ASP A 143 -4.73 13.88 -14.75
CA ASP A 143 -4.91 12.82 -15.73
C ASP A 143 -6.30 12.19 -15.64
N ILE A 144 -7.07 12.32 -16.71
CA ILE A 144 -8.47 11.90 -16.77
C ILE A 144 -8.63 10.39 -16.61
N TYR A 145 -7.72 9.59 -17.16
CA TYR A 145 -7.78 8.13 -17.00
C TYR A 145 -7.64 7.75 -15.51
N PHE A 146 -6.61 8.27 -14.84
CA PHE A 146 -6.39 8.00 -13.42
C PHE A 146 -7.55 8.47 -12.54
N ARG A 147 -8.04 9.66 -12.80
CA ARG A 147 -9.15 10.25 -12.06
C ARG A 147 -10.42 9.42 -12.11
N PHE A 148 -10.66 8.69 -13.21
CA PHE A 148 -11.88 7.92 -13.40
C PHE A 148 -11.67 6.41 -13.40
N SER A 149 -10.44 5.92 -13.29
CA SER A 149 -10.13 4.48 -13.17
C SER A 149 -10.42 3.99 -11.74
N ARG A 150 -11.70 3.89 -11.40
CA ARG A 150 -12.15 3.46 -10.06
C ARG A 150 -12.22 1.94 -9.93
N TYR A 151 -11.12 1.26 -10.23
CA TYR A 151 -11.04 -0.20 -10.14
C TYR A 151 -10.84 -0.73 -8.72
N GLY A 152 -11.21 0.03 -7.70
CA GLY A 152 -10.93 -0.23 -6.30
C GLY A 152 -11.48 -1.54 -5.74
N TYR A 153 -12.41 -2.18 -6.45
CA TYR A 153 -12.90 -3.52 -6.18
C TYR A 153 -12.28 -4.59 -7.08
N SER A 154 -11.15 -4.31 -7.68
CA SER A 154 -10.39 -5.39 -8.30
C SER A 154 -10.13 -6.46 -7.23
N PRO A 155 -10.48 -7.72 -7.46
CA PRO A 155 -10.26 -8.79 -6.51
C PRO A 155 -8.77 -8.98 -6.18
N LEU A 156 -7.88 -8.46 -6.98
CA LEU A 156 -6.45 -8.66 -6.89
C LEU A 156 -5.68 -7.34 -7.02
N TYR A 157 -6.27 -6.28 -6.55
CA TYR A 157 -5.72 -4.93 -6.51
C TYR A 157 -5.17 -4.42 -7.83
N SER A 158 -5.82 -3.43 -8.35
CA SER A 158 -5.38 -2.73 -9.54
C SER A 158 -4.18 -1.84 -9.21
N ASN A 159 -2.99 -2.40 -9.29
CA ASN A 159 -1.77 -1.61 -9.28
C ASN A 159 -1.65 -0.87 -10.61
N TYR A 160 -1.09 0.35 -10.56
CA TYR A 160 -0.79 1.12 -11.75
C TYR A 160 0.00 0.28 -12.76
N ARG A 161 -0.58 0.05 -13.95
CA ARG A 161 0.01 -0.78 -15.02
C ARG A 161 0.54 -2.14 -14.54
N GLY A 162 -0.05 -2.68 -13.46
CA GLY A 162 0.36 -3.96 -12.90
C GLY A 162 1.72 -3.96 -12.19
N TYR A 163 2.37 -2.81 -12.01
CA TYR A 163 3.65 -2.72 -11.30
C TYR A 163 3.48 -3.02 -9.81
N ASN A 164 4.47 -3.66 -9.22
CA ASN A 164 4.55 -3.78 -7.77
C ASN A 164 4.75 -2.38 -7.13
N SER A 165 4.27 -2.18 -5.91
CA SER A 165 4.40 -0.93 -5.15
C SER A 165 5.85 -0.45 -4.95
N VAL A 166 6.84 -1.31 -5.09
CA VAL A 166 8.27 -0.94 -5.06
C VAL A 166 8.67 0.00 -6.21
N TRP A 167 7.88 0.04 -7.29
CA TRP A 167 8.10 0.90 -8.45
C TRP A 167 7.39 2.26 -8.36
N SER A 168 6.75 2.56 -7.22
CA SER A 168 6.10 3.83 -6.94
C SER A 168 6.77 4.51 -5.75
N ASP A 169 7.19 5.77 -5.94
CA ASP A 169 7.89 6.51 -4.90
C ASP A 169 6.91 7.40 -4.12
N THR A 170 7.02 7.35 -2.80
CA THR A 170 6.25 8.23 -1.91
C THR A 170 7.19 9.12 -1.12
N TYR A 171 6.90 10.40 -1.15
CA TYR A 171 7.61 11.44 -0.41
C TYR A 171 6.68 12.08 0.62
N ILE A 172 7.26 12.55 1.71
CA ILE A 172 6.61 13.48 2.65
C ILE A 172 7.54 14.67 2.81
N ASN A 173 7.06 15.87 2.47
CA ASN A 173 7.87 17.09 2.41
C ASN A 173 9.16 16.91 1.60
N SER A 174 9.09 16.21 0.47
CA SER A 174 10.20 15.87 -0.42
C SER A 174 11.26 14.89 0.15
N LEU A 175 11.02 14.28 1.33
CA LEU A 175 11.83 13.18 1.85
C LEU A 175 11.30 11.83 1.36
N PRO A 176 12.15 10.93 0.83
CA PRO A 176 11.71 9.61 0.37
C PRO A 176 11.32 8.73 1.56
N MET A 177 10.09 8.20 1.54
CA MET A 177 9.52 7.43 2.67
C MET A 177 9.32 5.95 2.38
N ASN A 178 9.74 5.46 1.20
CA ASN A 178 9.71 4.04 0.89
C ASN A 178 10.63 3.25 1.84
N ASP A 179 10.18 2.06 2.24
CA ASP A 179 10.97 1.14 3.06
C ASP A 179 12.17 0.63 2.26
N LEU A 180 13.39 0.87 2.74
CA LEU A 180 14.62 0.50 2.03
C LEU A 180 14.77 -1.03 1.90
N VAL A 181 14.30 -1.80 2.87
CA VAL A 181 14.46 -3.27 2.88
C VAL A 181 13.35 -3.97 2.09
N ARG A 182 12.11 -3.44 2.15
CA ARG A 182 10.93 -4.01 1.47
C ARG A 182 10.57 -3.32 0.15
N GLY A 183 11.12 -2.13 -0.10
CA GLY A 183 11.01 -1.36 -1.34
C GLY A 183 9.76 -0.47 -1.45
N GLY A 184 8.65 -0.80 -0.82
CA GLY A 184 7.38 -0.08 -0.96
C GLY A 184 7.08 0.89 0.19
N PHE A 185 6.08 1.75 -0.02
CA PHE A 185 5.52 2.62 1.02
C PHE A 185 4.24 2.02 1.58
N SER A 186 4.08 1.99 2.89
CA SER A 186 2.83 1.57 3.55
C SER A 186 2.02 2.78 3.97
N PHE A 187 0.86 2.99 3.35
CA PHE A 187 -0.06 4.08 3.72
C PHE A 187 -0.65 3.92 5.13
N GLN A 188 -0.59 2.73 5.69
CA GLN A 188 -1.03 2.46 7.06
C GLN A 188 -0.30 3.30 8.10
N GLN A 189 0.94 3.74 7.79
CA GLN A 189 1.70 4.64 8.66
C GLN A 189 1.09 6.03 8.79
N LEU A 190 0.24 6.46 7.84
CA LEU A 190 -0.48 7.73 7.89
C LEU A 190 -1.77 7.66 8.75
N ALA A 191 -2.06 6.51 9.36
CA ALA A 191 -3.20 6.27 10.25
C ALA A 191 -4.58 6.61 9.68
N GLY A 192 -4.73 6.72 8.34
CA GLY A 192 -5.98 7.16 7.70
C GLY A 192 -6.26 8.66 7.87
N MET A 193 -5.25 9.47 8.14
CA MET A 193 -5.36 10.94 8.26
C MET A 193 -5.10 11.67 6.94
N THR A 194 -5.18 10.98 5.80
CA THR A 194 -4.87 11.52 4.47
C THR A 194 -5.79 12.64 4.03
N SER A 195 -7.06 12.64 4.46
CA SER A 195 -8.02 13.68 4.11
C SER A 195 -7.86 14.99 4.88
N ARG A 196 -7.09 14.99 5.96
CA ARG A 196 -6.97 16.16 6.83
C ARG A 196 -5.53 16.53 7.14
N ALA A 197 -4.72 15.62 7.68
CA ALA A 197 -3.35 15.89 8.06
C ALA A 197 -2.36 15.77 6.90
N PHE A 198 -2.58 14.83 5.98
CA PHE A 198 -1.75 14.60 4.79
C PHE A 198 -2.49 14.93 3.49
N ARG A 199 -3.43 15.86 3.51
CA ARG A 199 -4.32 16.17 2.38
C ARG A 199 -3.64 16.89 1.21
N ASN A 200 -2.61 17.66 1.50
CA ASN A 200 -1.90 18.41 0.50
C ASN A 200 -0.92 17.47 -0.20
N SER A 201 -1.34 16.89 -1.30
CA SER A 201 -0.53 15.97 -2.06
C SER A 201 -0.38 16.42 -3.50
N THR A 202 0.80 16.20 -4.04
CA THR A 202 1.08 16.31 -5.47
C THR A 202 1.49 14.95 -5.98
N ALA A 203 1.01 14.54 -7.14
CA ALA A 203 1.38 13.28 -7.74
C ALA A 203 1.80 13.47 -9.19
N THR A 204 2.75 12.66 -9.61
CA THR A 204 3.22 12.57 -10.99
C THR A 204 3.01 11.16 -11.47
N VAL A 205 2.22 11.00 -12.53
CA VAL A 205 1.93 9.69 -13.11
C VAL A 205 3.03 9.29 -14.09
N GLY A 206 3.44 8.03 -14.02
CA GLY A 206 4.44 7.48 -14.95
C GLY A 206 5.76 8.22 -14.87
N LEU A 207 6.30 8.56 -16.03
CA LEU A 207 7.65 9.09 -16.19
C LEU A 207 7.75 10.61 -16.08
N GLY A 208 6.70 11.32 -15.71
CA GLY A 208 6.68 12.76 -15.61
C GLY A 208 7.75 13.34 -14.67
N ALA A 209 8.11 14.61 -14.90
CA ALA A 209 9.03 15.30 -14.00
C ALA A 209 8.30 15.80 -12.74
N ALA A 210 8.94 15.70 -11.59
CA ALA A 210 8.43 16.17 -10.31
C ALA A 210 9.45 17.05 -9.61
N SER A 211 9.00 18.12 -8.92
CA SER A 211 9.87 19.05 -8.20
C SER A 211 10.36 18.51 -6.85
N TYR A 212 9.76 17.45 -6.35
CA TYR A 212 10.01 16.87 -5.04
C TYR A 212 10.88 15.61 -5.05
N GLY A 213 11.13 15.04 -6.23
CA GLY A 213 11.94 13.83 -6.38
C GLY A 213 12.12 13.45 -7.85
N PHE A 214 12.97 12.47 -8.11
CA PHE A 214 13.17 11.99 -9.49
C PHE A 214 11.96 11.23 -10.01
N GLY A 215 11.30 10.46 -9.14
CA GLY A 215 10.17 9.59 -9.49
C GLY A 215 10.60 8.26 -10.11
N ASN A 216 9.62 7.38 -10.30
CA ASN A 216 9.81 6.02 -10.80
C ASN A 216 8.74 5.68 -11.84
N ILE A 217 8.86 4.54 -12.52
CA ILE A 217 7.91 4.11 -13.59
C ILE A 217 6.47 3.94 -13.11
N GLY A 218 6.27 3.60 -11.84
CA GLY A 218 4.96 3.52 -11.18
C GLY A 218 4.40 4.87 -10.73
N GLY A 219 5.08 5.97 -11.11
CA GLY A 219 4.75 7.30 -10.66
C GLY A 219 5.31 7.66 -9.28
N SER A 220 5.06 8.87 -8.85
CA SER A 220 5.48 9.38 -7.55
C SER A 220 4.45 10.31 -6.96
N GLN A 221 4.44 10.42 -5.63
CA GLN A 221 3.57 11.32 -4.90
C GLN A 221 4.31 11.95 -3.72
N ASN A 222 3.91 13.17 -3.38
CA ASN A 222 4.47 13.91 -2.25
C ASN A 222 3.35 14.47 -1.39
N PHE A 223 3.33 14.11 -0.12
CA PHE A 223 2.42 14.67 0.87
C PHE A 223 3.10 15.84 1.56
N SER A 224 2.40 16.95 1.70
CA SER A 224 2.87 18.10 2.47
C SER A 224 2.26 18.12 3.86
N THR A 225 3.09 18.27 4.86
CA THR A 225 2.69 18.49 6.27
C THR A 225 3.00 19.91 6.74
N ILE A 226 3.35 20.81 5.80
CA ILE A 226 3.66 22.21 6.07
C ILE A 226 2.39 22.92 6.52
N THR A 227 2.42 23.51 7.70
CA THR A 227 1.22 24.01 8.39
C THR A 227 0.64 25.26 7.76
N GLU A 228 1.47 26.06 7.10
CA GLU A 228 1.06 27.22 6.31
C GLU A 228 -0.10 26.90 5.33
N GLY A 229 -0.09 25.69 4.74
CA GLY A 229 -1.09 25.23 3.78
C GLY A 229 -2.43 24.84 4.40
N TYR A 230 -2.59 24.76 5.71
CA TYR A 230 -3.86 24.34 6.32
C TYR A 230 -4.77 25.52 6.62
N ALA A 231 -6.01 25.46 6.15
CA ALA A 231 -7.02 26.44 6.50
C ALA A 231 -7.30 26.42 8.01
N PRO A 232 -7.32 27.58 8.69
CA PRO A 232 -7.60 27.65 10.11
C PRO A 232 -9.01 27.15 10.43
N GLY A 233 -9.18 26.62 11.63
CA GLY A 233 -10.47 26.16 12.15
C GLY A 233 -10.45 24.70 12.55
N PHE A 234 -11.62 24.21 12.93
CA PHE A 234 -11.86 22.85 13.40
C PHE A 234 -12.57 22.02 12.32
N ASN A 235 -12.15 20.79 12.15
CA ASN A 235 -12.83 19.76 11.36
C ASN A 235 -13.04 18.52 12.23
N GLY A 236 -14.27 18.04 12.33
CA GLY A 236 -14.62 16.78 12.98
C GLY A 236 -15.38 15.87 12.05
N THR A 237 -15.11 14.57 12.09
CA THR A 237 -15.88 13.57 11.33
C THR A 237 -16.19 12.36 12.18
N LEU A 238 -17.40 11.83 12.02
CA LEU A 238 -17.84 10.57 12.57
C LEU A 238 -18.30 9.69 11.43
N SER A 239 -17.83 8.43 11.41
CA SER A 239 -18.19 7.51 10.33
C SER A 239 -18.56 6.15 10.89
N TYR A 240 -19.40 5.45 10.13
CA TYR A 240 -19.77 4.06 10.34
C TYR A 240 -19.59 3.28 9.05
N THR A 241 -19.08 2.05 9.16
CA THR A 241 -18.99 1.11 8.02
C THR A 241 -19.20 -0.33 8.49
N ASN A 242 -19.65 -1.20 7.62
CA ASN A 242 -19.75 -2.64 7.85
C ASN A 242 -18.55 -3.39 7.24
N SER A 243 -17.33 -2.94 7.49
CA SER A 243 -16.08 -3.50 6.95
C SER A 243 -15.17 -4.03 8.07
N ASN A 244 -13.85 -3.91 7.91
CA ASN A 244 -12.87 -4.36 8.90
C ASN A 244 -13.00 -3.62 10.23
N TYR A 245 -13.36 -2.34 10.20
CA TYR A 245 -13.79 -1.57 11.38
C TYR A 245 -15.25 -1.12 11.22
N LYS A 246 -15.90 -0.80 12.33
CA LYS A 246 -17.30 -0.33 12.37
C LYS A 246 -17.37 1.18 12.57
N TYR A 247 -16.57 1.71 13.48
CA TYR A 247 -16.64 3.10 13.90
C TYR A 247 -15.33 3.82 13.64
N ARG A 248 -15.42 5.06 13.15
CA ARG A 248 -14.30 5.98 12.96
C ARG A 248 -14.69 7.36 13.48
N ALA A 249 -13.80 7.96 14.25
CA ALA A 249 -13.89 9.35 14.67
C ALA A 249 -12.57 10.05 14.36
N MET A 250 -12.62 11.25 13.78
CA MET A 250 -11.43 12.05 13.52
C MET A 250 -11.71 13.50 13.83
N ALA A 251 -10.73 14.19 14.41
CA ALA A 251 -10.75 15.61 14.68
C ALA A 251 -9.44 16.26 14.25
N THR A 252 -9.51 17.40 13.60
CA THR A 252 -8.35 18.20 13.20
C THR A 252 -8.60 19.65 13.54
N TYR A 253 -7.61 20.30 14.14
CA TYR A 253 -7.61 21.72 14.40
C TYR A 253 -6.34 22.36 13.83
N SER A 254 -6.50 23.49 13.14
CA SER A 254 -5.37 24.27 12.63
C SER A 254 -5.55 25.74 13.02
N THR A 255 -4.48 26.36 13.48
CA THR A 255 -4.46 27.80 13.81
C THR A 255 -4.37 28.66 12.54
N GLY A 256 -3.94 28.08 11.42
CA GLY A 256 -3.38 28.84 10.31
C GLY A 256 -2.13 29.62 10.71
N MET A 257 -1.54 30.36 9.78
CA MET A 257 -0.39 31.22 10.04
C MET A 257 -0.79 32.44 10.86
N GLN A 258 -0.21 32.58 12.04
CA GLN A 258 -0.47 33.69 12.95
C GLN A 258 0.43 34.91 12.63
N ALA A 259 0.07 36.08 13.10
CA ALA A 259 0.85 37.31 12.87
C ALA A 259 2.32 37.23 13.36
N ASN A 260 2.57 36.40 14.37
CA ASN A 260 3.92 36.13 14.89
C ASN A 260 4.71 35.13 14.04
N GLY A 261 4.17 34.66 12.93
CA GLY A 261 4.77 33.66 12.03
C GLY A 261 4.75 32.23 12.57
N LEU A 262 3.87 31.90 13.53
CA LEU A 262 3.64 30.54 14.01
C LEU A 262 2.35 29.98 13.43
N ALA A 263 2.40 28.71 13.01
CA ALA A 263 1.22 27.93 12.64
C ALA A 263 1.29 26.57 13.32
N LEU A 264 0.15 26.03 13.74
CA LEU A 264 0.02 24.75 14.39
C LEU A 264 -1.16 23.97 13.81
N THR A 265 -0.94 22.70 13.50
CA THR A 265 -2.02 21.77 13.13
C THR A 265 -1.92 20.52 13.98
N VAL A 266 -3.05 20.11 14.55
CA VAL A 266 -3.17 18.88 15.34
C VAL A 266 -4.31 18.06 14.77
N SER A 267 -4.10 16.76 14.62
CA SER A 267 -5.14 15.81 14.20
C SER A 267 -5.09 14.55 15.05
N ALA A 268 -6.25 13.99 15.33
CA ALA A 268 -6.38 12.70 16.00
C ALA A 268 -7.47 11.88 15.34
N ILE A 269 -7.26 10.57 15.26
CA ILE A 269 -8.19 9.60 14.69
C ILE A 269 -8.29 8.38 15.59
N GLY A 270 -9.49 7.80 15.69
CA GLY A 270 -9.74 6.51 16.31
C GLY A 270 -10.63 5.65 15.42
N ARG A 271 -10.32 4.34 15.33
CA ARG A 271 -11.10 3.36 14.58
C ARG A 271 -11.29 2.11 15.44
N TYR A 272 -12.48 1.55 15.43
CA TYR A 272 -12.81 0.42 16.29
C TYR A 272 -13.82 -0.54 15.66
N ALA A 273 -13.59 -1.82 15.87
CA ALA A 273 -14.55 -2.90 15.77
C ALA A 273 -14.21 -3.99 16.78
N ASP A 274 -15.19 -4.45 17.50
CA ASP A 274 -15.12 -5.65 18.33
C ASP A 274 -14.99 -6.92 17.48
N GLU A 275 -15.76 -6.98 16.39
CA GLU A 275 -15.64 -7.97 15.34
C GLU A 275 -15.84 -7.26 13.99
N GLY A 276 -14.96 -7.56 13.02
CA GLY A 276 -15.06 -7.12 11.65
C GLY A 276 -16.09 -7.92 10.87
N VAL A 277 -16.15 -7.68 9.56
CA VAL A 277 -17.07 -8.43 8.67
C VAL A 277 -16.66 -9.89 8.51
N VAL A 278 -15.36 -10.19 8.57
CA VAL A 278 -14.82 -11.55 8.54
C VAL A 278 -14.85 -12.11 9.96
N PRO A 279 -15.44 -13.31 10.20
CA PRO A 279 -15.53 -13.88 11.53
C PRO A 279 -14.17 -14.01 12.24
N GLY A 280 -14.13 -13.72 13.55
CA GLY A 280 -12.92 -13.80 14.38
C GLY A 280 -11.89 -12.71 14.13
N THR A 281 -12.20 -11.71 13.31
CA THR A 281 -11.38 -10.50 13.16
C THR A 281 -11.84 -9.41 14.12
N PHE A 282 -10.94 -8.51 14.48
CA PHE A 282 -11.24 -7.30 15.26
C PHE A 282 -10.32 -6.18 14.80
N TYR A 283 -10.65 -4.94 15.15
CA TYR A 283 -9.86 -3.78 14.75
C TYR A 283 -9.85 -2.71 15.82
N THR A 284 -8.66 -2.33 16.27
CA THR A 284 -8.45 -1.19 17.17
C THR A 284 -7.26 -0.39 16.66
N ALA A 285 -7.50 0.85 16.28
CA ALA A 285 -6.45 1.72 15.78
C ALA A 285 -6.65 3.16 16.23
N GLY A 286 -5.54 3.83 16.48
CA GLY A 286 -5.46 5.25 16.73
C GLY A 286 -4.49 5.92 15.79
N GLY A 287 -4.52 7.24 15.75
CA GLY A 287 -3.53 8.06 15.08
C GLY A 287 -3.48 9.43 15.74
N PHE A 288 -2.29 9.98 15.79
CA PHE A 288 -2.06 11.34 16.24
C PHE A 288 -1.08 12.02 15.28
N PHE A 289 -1.35 13.26 14.96
CA PHE A 289 -0.53 14.11 14.11
C PHE A 289 -0.39 15.49 14.73
N LEU A 290 0.82 16.00 14.74
CA LEU A 290 1.17 17.34 15.17
C LEU A 290 2.13 17.95 14.15
N SER A 291 1.82 19.11 13.61
CA SER A 291 2.74 19.88 12.78
C SER A 291 2.77 21.31 13.29
N GLY A 292 3.97 21.80 13.55
CA GLY A 292 4.22 23.20 13.97
C GLY A 292 5.21 23.84 13.00
N GLU A 293 4.85 25.01 12.48
CA GLU A 293 5.69 25.78 11.57
C GLU A 293 6.03 27.15 12.18
N LYS A 294 7.29 27.53 12.06
CA LYS A 294 7.78 28.87 12.34
C LYS A 294 8.31 29.50 11.07
N MET A 295 7.62 30.50 10.60
CA MET A 295 8.11 31.42 9.59
C MET A 295 8.93 32.52 10.27
N PHE A 296 10.23 32.57 10.00
CA PHE A 296 11.13 33.61 10.55
C PHE A 296 10.98 34.92 9.77
N ASN A 297 10.79 34.79 8.45
CA ASN A 297 10.47 35.86 7.52
C ASN A 297 9.89 35.23 6.23
N LYS A 298 9.58 36.04 5.23
CA LYS A 298 9.01 35.59 3.96
C LYS A 298 9.84 34.56 3.17
N ASN A 299 11.11 34.42 3.53
CA ASN A 299 12.06 33.54 2.80
C ASN A 299 12.46 32.29 3.60
N HIS A 300 12.24 32.26 4.92
CA HIS A 300 12.76 31.20 5.79
C HIS A 300 11.67 30.66 6.70
N SER A 301 11.39 29.39 6.63
CA SER A 301 10.51 28.68 7.53
C SER A 301 11.13 27.36 8.03
N LEU A 302 10.69 26.94 9.20
CA LEU A 302 11.06 25.67 9.82
C LEU A 302 9.79 24.97 10.29
N THR A 303 9.61 23.72 9.85
CA THR A 303 8.45 22.90 10.21
C THR A 303 8.91 21.67 10.99
N LEU A 304 8.32 21.45 12.15
CA LEU A 304 8.46 20.22 12.92
C LEU A 304 7.16 19.43 12.82
N THR A 305 7.23 18.20 12.35
CA THR A 305 6.08 17.31 12.22
C THR A 305 6.30 16.02 13.02
N PHE A 306 5.31 15.62 13.76
CA PHE A 306 5.28 14.34 14.47
C PHE A 306 3.97 13.61 14.20
N TRP A 307 4.03 12.30 13.94
CA TRP A 307 2.83 11.46 13.89
C TRP A 307 3.10 10.05 14.39
N MET A 308 2.04 9.36 14.79
CA MET A 308 2.06 7.97 15.23
C MET A 308 0.74 7.27 14.92
N ASN A 309 0.78 5.94 14.82
CA ASN A 309 -0.33 5.10 14.37
C ASN A 309 -0.45 3.77 15.14
N PRO A 310 -0.68 3.78 16.45
CA PRO A 310 -0.89 2.53 17.18
C PRO A 310 -2.09 1.77 16.60
N ARG A 311 -1.85 0.49 16.25
CA ARG A 311 -2.88 -0.36 15.66
C ARG A 311 -2.69 -1.81 16.08
N ARG A 312 -3.82 -2.44 16.47
CA ARG A 312 -3.90 -3.87 16.78
C ARG A 312 -5.17 -4.44 16.14
N TYR A 313 -5.00 -5.47 15.33
CA TYR A 313 -6.10 -6.04 14.57
C TYR A 313 -5.84 -7.51 14.23
N ALA A 314 -6.91 -8.26 13.94
CA ALA A 314 -6.82 -9.62 13.46
C ALA A 314 -7.26 -9.70 12.00
N ASN A 315 -6.54 -10.51 11.21
CA ASN A 315 -6.82 -10.75 9.79
C ASN A 315 -7.34 -12.16 9.53
N GLY A 316 -8.22 -12.26 8.54
CA GLY A 316 -8.52 -13.54 7.90
C GLY A 316 -7.37 -14.03 7.01
N LYS A 317 -7.47 -15.26 6.57
CA LYS A 317 -6.57 -15.88 5.57
C LYS A 317 -7.36 -16.53 4.44
N ALA A 318 -6.79 -16.49 3.24
CA ALA A 318 -7.30 -17.26 2.12
C ALA A 318 -7.22 -18.77 2.41
N THR A 319 -8.26 -19.51 2.00
CA THR A 319 -8.37 -20.95 2.16
C THR A 319 -8.83 -21.62 0.86
N VAL A 320 -8.82 -22.94 0.82
CA VAL A 320 -9.23 -23.71 -0.35
C VAL A 320 -10.75 -23.67 -0.54
N GLN A 321 -11.19 -23.81 -1.79
CA GLN A 321 -12.62 -23.77 -2.12
C GLN A 321 -13.42 -24.83 -1.38
N GLU A 322 -12.88 -26.03 -1.21
CA GLU A 322 -13.51 -27.14 -0.47
C GLU A 322 -13.89 -26.72 0.96
N ALA A 323 -12.98 -26.06 1.68
CA ALA A 323 -13.26 -25.60 3.04
C ALA A 323 -14.34 -24.50 3.08
N ILE A 324 -14.38 -23.62 2.06
CA ILE A 324 -15.42 -22.59 1.91
C ILE A 324 -16.79 -23.24 1.67
N ASP A 325 -16.85 -24.22 0.78
CA ASP A 325 -18.11 -24.89 0.40
C ASP A 325 -18.66 -25.72 1.58
N LEU A 326 -17.80 -26.47 2.27
CA LEU A 326 -18.17 -27.25 3.44
C LEU A 326 -18.62 -26.38 4.64
N SER A 327 -18.01 -25.22 4.82
CA SER A 327 -18.42 -24.29 5.88
C SER A 327 -19.73 -23.56 5.56
N GLY A 328 -20.15 -23.52 4.29
CA GLY A 328 -21.30 -22.75 3.83
C GLY A 328 -21.12 -21.23 3.91
N ASP A 329 -19.94 -20.72 4.25
CA ASP A 329 -19.64 -19.29 4.40
C ASP A 329 -18.47 -18.85 3.49
N LYS A 330 -18.75 -17.94 2.56
CA LYS A 330 -17.72 -17.36 1.68
C LYS A 330 -16.69 -16.50 2.42
N LEU A 331 -17.00 -16.05 3.63
CA LEU A 331 -16.09 -15.32 4.49
C LEU A 331 -15.45 -16.21 5.56
N TYR A 332 -15.51 -17.54 5.35
CA TYR A 332 -14.87 -18.49 6.25
C TYR A 332 -13.42 -18.13 6.51
N ASN A 333 -13.04 -18.14 7.79
CA ASN A 333 -11.73 -17.79 8.27
C ASN A 333 -11.18 -18.87 9.22
N PRO A 334 -10.11 -19.60 8.85
CA PRO A 334 -9.55 -20.66 9.68
C PRO A 334 -8.64 -20.18 10.82
N THR A 335 -8.49 -18.86 11.05
CA THR A 335 -7.47 -18.32 11.97
C THR A 335 -7.98 -18.00 13.36
N TRP A 336 -9.19 -18.39 13.70
CA TRP A 336 -9.79 -18.16 15.01
C TRP A 336 -10.48 -19.42 15.54
N GLY A 337 -10.73 -19.45 16.82
CA GLY A 337 -11.51 -20.48 17.49
C GLY A 337 -12.13 -19.97 18.79
N TRP A 338 -13.01 -20.75 19.39
CA TRP A 338 -13.62 -20.45 20.66
C TRP A 338 -12.66 -20.71 21.82
N GLN A 339 -12.57 -19.78 22.76
CA GLN A 339 -11.90 -19.96 24.04
C GLN A 339 -12.72 -19.25 25.11
N GLU A 340 -13.16 -19.96 26.12
CA GLU A 340 -13.98 -19.42 27.21
C GLU A 340 -15.18 -18.57 26.72
N GLY A 341 -15.85 -19.05 25.66
CA GLY A 341 -16.99 -18.38 25.02
C GLY A 341 -16.68 -17.11 24.24
N LYS A 342 -15.39 -16.80 23.98
CA LYS A 342 -14.94 -15.68 23.16
C LYS A 342 -14.18 -16.18 21.95
N LYS A 343 -14.29 -15.45 20.84
CA LYS A 343 -13.50 -15.70 19.65
C LYS A 343 -12.06 -15.22 19.88
N ARG A 344 -11.10 -16.12 19.76
CA ARG A 344 -9.65 -15.83 19.82
C ARG A 344 -9.01 -16.09 18.48
N SER A 345 -8.33 -15.09 17.92
CA SER A 345 -7.58 -15.20 16.67
C SER A 345 -6.11 -15.54 16.94
N ASP A 346 -5.53 -16.36 16.07
CA ASP A 346 -4.10 -16.59 15.99
C ASP A 346 -3.37 -15.53 15.13
N ASN A 347 -4.06 -14.92 14.18
CA ASN A 347 -3.47 -14.02 13.19
C ASN A 347 -3.65 -12.54 13.58
N ILE A 348 -3.06 -12.15 14.70
CA ILE A 348 -3.09 -10.77 15.22
C ILE A 348 -1.87 -10.02 14.73
N ARG A 349 -2.06 -8.78 14.27
CA ARG A 349 -0.99 -7.86 13.88
C ARG A 349 -1.00 -6.64 14.80
N GLU A 350 0.18 -6.21 15.17
CA GLU A 350 0.43 -5.02 15.97
C GLU A 350 1.40 -4.11 15.22
N ASN A 351 1.02 -2.85 15.02
CA ASN A 351 1.83 -1.84 14.35
C ASN A 351 1.91 -0.58 15.20
N PHE A 352 3.08 0.04 15.24
CA PHE A 352 3.30 1.34 15.82
C PHE A 352 4.51 2.00 15.16
N ASP A 353 4.30 3.07 14.38
CA ASP A 353 5.33 3.71 13.57
C ASP A 353 5.47 5.21 13.91
N PRO A 354 5.94 5.60 15.14
CA PRO A 354 6.17 6.99 15.44
C PRO A 354 7.26 7.59 14.54
N THR A 355 6.95 8.72 13.96
CA THR A 355 7.85 9.45 13.05
C THR A 355 7.97 10.90 13.47
N LEU A 356 9.20 11.38 13.58
CA LEU A 356 9.55 12.78 13.83
C LEU A 356 10.28 13.32 12.60
N MET A 357 9.83 14.45 12.08
CA MET A 357 10.39 15.08 10.88
C MET A 357 10.62 16.57 11.11
N LEU A 358 11.77 17.06 10.66
CA LEU A 358 12.13 18.46 10.67
C LEU A 358 12.41 18.91 9.24
N ASN A 359 11.79 19.99 8.77
CA ASN A 359 12.01 20.56 7.46
C ASN A 359 12.34 22.05 7.58
N TYR A 360 13.41 22.45 6.94
CA TYR A 360 13.77 23.84 6.72
C TYR A 360 13.56 24.22 5.26
N ILE A 361 12.82 25.30 5.02
CA ILE A 361 12.49 25.79 3.69
C ILE A 361 13.08 27.17 3.52
N TYR A 362 13.89 27.31 2.48
CA TYR A 362 14.35 28.60 1.97
C TYR A 362 13.65 28.88 0.63
N LYS A 363 12.92 29.98 0.55
CA LYS A 363 12.13 30.33 -0.63
C LYS A 363 12.38 31.78 -1.05
N THR A 364 12.73 31.95 -2.31
CA THR A 364 12.80 33.28 -2.99
C THR A 364 11.88 33.26 -4.21
N GLU A 365 11.82 34.32 -4.96
CA GLU A 365 11.05 34.40 -6.21
C GLU A 365 11.52 33.36 -7.26
N LYS A 366 12.78 32.97 -7.25
CA LYS A 366 13.39 32.09 -8.25
C LYS A 366 13.84 30.75 -7.68
N THR A 367 14.04 30.63 -6.38
CA THR A 367 14.65 29.45 -5.78
C THR A 367 13.86 28.98 -4.58
N THR A 368 13.53 27.71 -4.53
CA THR A 368 13.05 27.03 -3.34
C THR A 368 14.02 25.90 -2.99
N VAL A 369 14.51 25.90 -1.76
CA VAL A 369 15.30 24.80 -1.19
C VAL A 369 14.52 24.24 -0.02
N ASN A 370 14.30 22.94 -0.01
CA ASN A 370 13.67 22.21 1.10
C ASN A 370 14.67 21.17 1.60
N THR A 371 15.16 21.36 2.83
CA THR A 371 16.09 20.44 3.48
C THR A 371 15.38 19.83 4.69
N GLY A 372 15.35 18.52 4.80
CA GLY A 372 14.66 17.85 5.87
C GLY A 372 15.41 16.65 6.42
N ALA A 373 15.08 16.29 7.65
CA ALA A 373 15.53 15.06 8.31
C ALA A 373 14.34 14.38 8.99
N ALA A 374 14.30 13.04 8.93
CA ALA A 374 13.28 12.27 9.61
C ALA A 374 13.88 11.10 10.39
N LEU A 375 13.32 10.87 11.57
CA LEU A 375 13.57 9.72 12.42
C LEU A 375 12.27 8.91 12.51
N ARG A 376 12.35 7.62 12.21
CA ARG A 376 11.19 6.73 12.26
C ARG A 376 11.54 5.43 12.98
N TRP A 377 10.69 5.05 13.94
CA TRP A 377 10.75 3.77 14.65
C TRP A 377 9.54 2.94 14.25
N VAL A 378 9.80 1.83 13.59
CA VAL A 378 8.75 0.89 13.15
C VAL A 378 8.72 -0.26 14.13
N HIS A 379 7.57 -0.49 14.74
CA HIS A 379 7.24 -1.69 15.49
C HIS A 379 6.16 -2.44 14.72
N TYR A 380 6.55 -3.57 14.15
CA TYR A 380 5.65 -4.47 13.47
C TYR A 380 5.77 -5.85 14.09
N ALA A 381 4.66 -6.41 14.52
CA ALA A 381 4.61 -7.76 15.03
C ALA A 381 3.35 -8.48 14.57
N ARG A 382 3.45 -9.81 14.42
CA ARG A 382 2.30 -10.67 14.15
C ARG A 382 2.36 -11.94 14.98
N THR A 383 1.21 -12.40 15.45
CA THR A 383 1.11 -13.69 16.15
C THR A 383 1.00 -14.84 15.18
N ARG A 384 1.43 -16.01 15.63
CA ARG A 384 1.32 -17.27 14.92
C ARG A 384 1.39 -18.44 15.91
N LEU A 385 0.56 -19.46 15.73
CA LEU A 385 0.74 -20.72 16.42
C LEU A 385 1.99 -21.44 15.93
N ALA A 386 2.78 -21.95 16.86
CA ALA A 386 3.91 -22.85 16.63
C ALA A 386 3.71 -24.11 17.46
N TYR A 387 4.22 -25.24 16.94
CA TYR A 387 4.10 -26.54 17.60
C TYR A 387 5.39 -27.35 17.50
N TYR A 388 5.63 -28.15 18.51
CA TYR A 388 6.72 -29.10 18.56
C TYR A 388 6.18 -30.43 19.11
N ASN A 389 6.42 -31.53 18.39
CA ASN A 389 5.85 -32.85 18.70
C ASN A 389 4.31 -32.87 18.81
N GLY A 390 3.65 -32.08 17.96
CA GLY A 390 2.20 -31.96 17.88
C GLY A 390 1.70 -31.99 16.44
N ASN A 391 0.38 -31.97 16.27
CA ASN A 391 -0.27 -31.93 14.98
C ASN A 391 -0.30 -30.50 14.45
N ASP A 392 -0.46 -30.33 13.13
CA ASP A 392 -0.67 -29.03 12.50
C ASP A 392 -1.94 -28.38 13.08
N THR A 393 -1.80 -27.14 13.54
CA THR A 393 -2.87 -26.40 14.24
C THR A 393 -3.98 -25.89 13.33
N ARG A 394 -3.79 -25.93 12.01
CA ARG A 394 -4.73 -25.32 11.05
C ARG A 394 -5.93 -26.22 10.79
N PRO A 395 -7.16 -25.72 10.94
CA PRO A 395 -8.36 -26.50 10.58
C PRO A 395 -8.36 -26.86 9.09
N ASP A 396 -7.99 -25.90 8.20
CA ASP A 396 -7.90 -26.07 6.75
C ASP A 396 -6.60 -26.78 6.28
N TYR A 397 -5.94 -27.50 7.17
CA TYR A 397 -4.82 -28.36 6.77
C TYR A 397 -5.32 -29.48 5.87
N TYR A 398 -4.66 -29.74 4.75
CA TYR A 398 -5.16 -30.64 3.71
C TYR A 398 -5.54 -32.05 4.20
N LYS A 399 -4.90 -32.56 5.27
CA LYS A 399 -5.23 -33.86 5.89
C LYS A 399 -6.54 -33.85 6.69
N ASN A 400 -7.05 -32.68 7.02
CA ASN A 400 -8.33 -32.51 7.72
C ASN A 400 -9.50 -32.31 6.73
N LEU A 401 -9.23 -32.36 5.43
CA LEU A 401 -10.23 -32.19 4.40
C LEU A 401 -10.71 -33.54 3.84
N PRO A 402 -11.97 -33.69 3.46
CA PRO A 402 -12.50 -34.92 2.83
C PRO A 402 -11.71 -35.34 1.59
N SER A 403 -11.27 -34.42 0.76
CA SER A 403 -10.50 -34.69 -0.45
C SER A 403 -9.19 -35.43 -0.20
N TYR A 404 -8.58 -35.28 0.97
CA TYR A 404 -7.39 -36.05 1.33
C TYR A 404 -7.64 -37.56 1.31
N TRP A 405 -8.80 -38.00 1.75
CA TRP A 405 -9.18 -39.41 1.89
C TRP A 405 -9.60 -40.05 0.58
N THR A 406 -9.81 -39.28 -0.49
CA THR A 406 -10.23 -39.80 -1.80
C THR A 406 -9.24 -39.54 -2.92
N MET A 407 -8.38 -38.49 -2.82
CA MET A 407 -7.58 -38.04 -3.95
C MET A 407 -6.09 -38.44 -3.92
N LEU A 408 -5.51 -38.67 -2.76
CA LEU A 408 -4.06 -38.87 -2.62
C LEU A 408 -3.63 -40.34 -2.43
N GLY A 409 -4.35 -41.25 -3.04
CA GLY A 409 -4.06 -42.69 -2.92
C GLY A 409 -4.54 -43.28 -1.61
N ASN A 410 -5.32 -42.56 -0.83
CA ASN A 410 -5.89 -43.04 0.43
C ASN A 410 -7.22 -43.77 0.25
N ASP A 411 -7.90 -43.64 -0.85
CA ASP A 411 -9.19 -44.26 -1.26
C ASP A 411 -10.06 -44.81 -0.13
N ASN A 412 -10.43 -43.91 0.79
CA ASN A 412 -11.24 -44.21 1.95
C ASN A 412 -12.51 -43.34 1.99
N PRO A 413 -13.57 -43.72 1.29
CA PRO A 413 -14.80 -42.93 1.20
C PRO A 413 -15.55 -42.83 2.55
N GLU A 414 -15.40 -43.79 3.48
CA GLU A 414 -16.01 -43.68 4.81
C GLU A 414 -15.39 -42.57 5.62
N MET A 415 -14.07 -42.46 5.60
CA MET A 415 -13.37 -41.37 6.25
C MET A 415 -13.67 -40.03 5.58
N ALA A 416 -13.75 -39.97 4.25
CA ALA A 416 -14.17 -38.78 3.55
C ALA A 416 -15.57 -38.31 3.98
N ALA A 417 -16.54 -39.23 4.07
CA ALA A 417 -17.90 -38.91 4.55
C ALA A 417 -17.89 -38.46 6.02
N TYR A 418 -17.08 -39.07 6.87
CA TYR A 418 -16.92 -38.68 8.27
C TYR A 418 -16.39 -37.27 8.41
N TYR A 419 -15.31 -36.89 7.67
CA TYR A 419 -14.76 -35.54 7.69
C TYR A 419 -15.72 -34.52 7.08
N THR A 420 -16.47 -34.89 6.03
CA THR A 420 -17.54 -34.05 5.47
C THR A 420 -18.56 -33.70 6.54
N ASN A 421 -19.05 -34.70 7.27
CA ASN A 421 -20.02 -34.48 8.35
C ASN A 421 -19.48 -33.53 9.44
N LEU A 422 -18.23 -33.74 9.87
CA LEU A 422 -17.58 -32.86 10.85
C LEU A 422 -17.51 -31.41 10.35
N TRP A 423 -17.07 -31.21 9.09
CA TRP A 423 -16.94 -29.88 8.51
C TRP A 423 -18.28 -29.14 8.39
N GLU A 424 -19.35 -29.86 8.00
CA GLU A 424 -20.68 -29.25 7.81
C GLU A 424 -21.37 -28.96 9.13
N ASN A 425 -21.23 -29.84 10.14
CA ASN A 425 -22.07 -29.84 11.32
C ASN A 425 -21.36 -29.45 12.62
N ASP A 426 -20.03 -29.42 12.65
CA ASP A 426 -19.28 -29.04 13.85
C ASP A 426 -18.42 -27.78 13.61
N GLU A 427 -18.86 -26.62 14.14
CA GLU A 427 -18.11 -25.38 14.05
C GLU A 427 -16.76 -25.48 14.78
N ASN A 428 -16.64 -26.20 15.89
CA ASN A 428 -15.38 -26.31 16.61
C ASN A 428 -14.35 -27.08 15.80
N PHE A 429 -14.76 -28.10 15.03
CA PHE A 429 -13.87 -28.85 14.16
C PHE A 429 -13.26 -27.99 13.04
N ARG A 430 -14.05 -27.08 12.45
CA ARG A 430 -13.57 -26.19 11.37
C ARG A 430 -12.91 -24.90 11.85
N GLN A 431 -12.71 -24.75 13.16
CA GLN A 431 -12.02 -23.61 13.78
C GLN A 431 -10.81 -24.08 14.61
N LEU A 432 -10.00 -23.14 15.13
CA LEU A 432 -8.88 -23.46 16.01
C LEU A 432 -9.37 -24.04 17.32
N ASP A 433 -8.91 -25.22 17.66
CA ASP A 433 -9.22 -25.87 18.94
C ASP A 433 -8.24 -25.43 20.04
N TRP A 434 -8.51 -24.26 20.63
CA TRP A 434 -7.68 -23.70 21.69
C TRP A 434 -7.61 -24.61 22.93
N ASP A 435 -8.71 -25.27 23.27
CA ASP A 435 -8.79 -26.12 24.45
C ASP A 435 -7.85 -27.33 24.31
N SER A 436 -7.79 -27.94 23.13
CA SER A 436 -6.87 -29.05 22.86
C SER A 436 -5.39 -28.65 22.99
N PHE A 437 -5.05 -27.38 22.58
CA PHE A 437 -3.69 -26.90 22.73
C PHE A 437 -3.29 -26.75 24.20
N TYR A 438 -4.19 -26.22 25.03
CA TYR A 438 -3.97 -26.11 26.48
C TYR A 438 -3.91 -27.50 27.13
N GLU A 439 -4.80 -28.42 26.75
CA GLU A 439 -4.84 -29.79 27.30
C GLU A 439 -3.52 -30.54 27.02
N ALA A 440 -3.01 -30.45 25.79
CA ALA A 440 -1.72 -31.06 25.43
C ALA A 440 -0.56 -30.55 26.30
N ASN A 441 -0.54 -29.23 26.58
CA ASN A 441 0.49 -28.64 27.42
C ASN A 441 0.32 -28.99 28.89
N TYR A 442 -0.89 -29.05 29.42
CA TYR A 442 -1.16 -29.47 30.79
C TYR A 442 -0.80 -30.94 30.99
N LEU A 443 -1.05 -31.80 30.00
CA LEU A 443 -0.63 -33.19 30.04
C LEU A 443 0.90 -33.33 30.15
N ASN A 444 1.67 -32.51 29.41
CA ASN A 444 3.12 -32.46 29.53
C ASN A 444 3.54 -32.01 30.93
N ASN A 445 2.94 -30.96 31.48
CA ASN A 445 3.22 -30.49 32.85
C ASN A 445 2.94 -31.56 33.90
N TYR A 446 1.83 -32.28 33.74
CA TYR A 446 1.50 -33.42 34.63
C TYR A 446 2.55 -34.50 34.56
N GLN A 447 2.96 -34.92 33.39
CA GLN A 447 4.03 -35.93 33.19
C GLN A 447 5.37 -35.45 33.75
N ASN A 448 5.70 -34.18 33.64
CA ASN A 448 6.93 -33.55 34.12
C ASN A 448 7.12 -33.66 35.63
N GLN A 449 6.02 -33.79 36.41
CA GLN A 449 6.11 -33.93 37.86
C GLN A 449 6.90 -35.16 38.30
N SER A 450 6.93 -36.21 37.47
CA SER A 450 7.62 -37.51 37.75
C SER A 450 8.97 -37.61 37.03
N LEU A 451 9.36 -36.63 36.17
CA LEU A 451 10.55 -36.69 35.33
C LEU A 451 11.73 -35.90 35.94
N PRO A 452 12.97 -36.39 35.76
CA PRO A 452 14.15 -35.60 36.05
C PRO A 452 14.15 -34.31 35.19
N GLU A 453 14.79 -33.26 35.67
CA GLU A 453 14.81 -31.95 35.00
C GLU A 453 15.25 -32.04 33.52
N SER A 454 16.26 -32.88 33.22
CA SER A 454 16.79 -33.09 31.87
C SER A 454 15.81 -33.76 30.89
N GLN A 455 14.77 -34.41 31.40
CA GLN A 455 13.77 -35.15 30.60
C GLN A 455 12.40 -34.45 30.55
N LYS A 456 12.25 -33.31 31.24
CA LYS A 456 11.00 -32.56 31.23
C LYS A 456 10.67 -32.09 29.80
N LYS A 457 9.39 -32.23 29.43
CA LYS A 457 8.83 -31.82 28.14
C LYS A 457 8.42 -30.36 28.20
N GLY A 458 8.75 -29.60 27.20
CA GLY A 458 8.22 -28.24 27.00
C GLY A 458 6.79 -28.25 26.47
N SER A 459 6.24 -27.07 26.24
CA SER A 459 4.95 -26.90 25.59
C SER A 459 4.94 -27.56 24.21
N THR A 460 3.90 -28.33 23.89
CA THR A 460 3.65 -28.85 22.53
C THR A 460 3.20 -27.71 21.59
N TYR A 461 2.37 -26.79 22.08
CA TYR A 461 1.85 -25.66 21.34
C TYR A 461 2.15 -24.36 22.06
N ILE A 462 2.52 -23.33 21.29
CA ILE A 462 2.67 -21.95 21.78
C ILE A 462 2.07 -20.97 20.79
N GLN A 463 1.73 -19.79 21.25
CA GLN A 463 1.57 -18.64 20.38
C GLN A 463 2.88 -17.85 20.39
N GLN A 464 3.57 -17.81 19.27
CA GLN A 464 4.74 -16.97 19.07
C GLN A 464 4.36 -15.61 18.49
N MET A 465 5.24 -14.63 18.65
CA MET A 465 5.13 -13.32 18.04
C MET A 465 6.36 -13.05 17.18
N GLU A 466 6.14 -12.90 15.88
CA GLU A 466 7.18 -12.57 14.91
C GLU A 466 7.30 -11.05 14.81
N HIS A 467 8.49 -10.53 15.10
CA HIS A 467 8.80 -9.09 15.06
C HIS A 467 9.61 -8.76 13.81
N SER A 468 9.32 -7.62 13.22
CA SER A 468 10.08 -7.05 12.11
C SER A 468 10.15 -5.53 12.31
N ASN A 469 10.89 -5.14 13.34
CA ASN A 469 11.05 -3.75 13.75
C ASN A 469 12.12 -3.06 12.90
N GLN A 470 12.05 -1.73 12.82
CA GLN A 470 13.04 -0.95 12.10
C GLN A 470 13.32 0.38 12.80
N PHE A 471 14.55 0.83 12.64
CA PHE A 471 14.96 2.21 12.87
C PHE A 471 15.41 2.79 11.54
N ASN A 472 14.83 3.93 11.17
CA ASN A 472 15.17 4.64 9.94
C ASN A 472 15.61 6.07 10.25
N PHE A 473 16.72 6.49 9.64
CA PHE A 473 17.16 7.87 9.58
C PHE A 473 17.20 8.31 8.11
N ILE A 474 16.47 9.35 7.79
CA ILE A 474 16.34 9.88 6.43
C ILE A 474 16.76 11.34 6.46
N LEU A 475 17.64 11.71 5.53
CA LEU A 475 18.07 13.08 5.31
C LEU A 475 17.92 13.40 3.82
N GLY A 476 17.38 14.56 3.49
CA GLY A 476 17.22 14.96 2.10
C GLY A 476 17.22 16.46 1.93
N SER A 477 17.65 16.89 0.75
CA SER A 477 17.58 18.28 0.34
C SER A 477 17.18 18.36 -1.11
N THR A 478 16.18 19.16 -1.44
CA THR A 478 15.74 19.43 -2.81
C THR A 478 15.88 20.90 -3.14
N ILE A 479 16.25 21.18 -4.36
CA ILE A 479 16.32 22.54 -4.92
C ILE A 479 15.45 22.62 -6.16
N ASN A 480 14.65 23.69 -6.24
CA ASN A 480 13.91 24.06 -7.43
C ASN A 480 14.30 25.51 -7.78
N HIS A 481 14.98 25.70 -8.91
CA HIS A 481 15.49 26.99 -9.32
C HIS A 481 15.00 27.37 -10.71
N ARG A 482 14.30 28.49 -10.83
CA ARG A 482 13.88 29.06 -12.09
C ARG A 482 15.03 29.85 -12.71
N LEU A 483 15.68 29.24 -13.71
CA LEU A 483 16.80 29.88 -14.44
C LEU A 483 16.32 31.10 -15.23
N ASN A 484 15.19 30.97 -15.90
CA ASN A 484 14.47 32.04 -16.61
C ASN A 484 12.97 31.69 -16.69
N ASP A 485 12.18 32.49 -17.41
CA ASP A 485 10.72 32.31 -17.49
C ASP A 485 10.30 30.99 -18.15
N ASN A 486 11.18 30.39 -18.95
CA ASN A 486 10.92 29.18 -19.71
C ASN A 486 11.66 27.92 -19.15
N MET A 487 12.57 28.08 -18.19
CA MET A 487 13.47 27.02 -17.81
C MET A 487 13.60 26.92 -16.29
N SER A 488 13.38 25.74 -15.74
CA SER A 488 13.55 25.44 -14.34
C SER A 488 14.45 24.21 -14.13
N LEU A 489 15.41 24.36 -13.23
CA LEU A 489 16.32 23.30 -12.79
C LEU A 489 15.84 22.76 -11.45
N GLN A 490 15.75 21.44 -11.34
CA GLN A 490 15.34 20.74 -10.14
C GLN A 490 16.39 19.69 -9.81
N GLY A 491 16.68 19.55 -8.52
CA GLY A 491 17.67 18.57 -8.08
C GLY A 491 17.53 18.22 -6.63
N GLY A 492 18.14 17.15 -6.22
CA GLY A 492 18.13 16.76 -4.82
C GLY A 492 19.17 15.71 -4.46
N LEU A 493 19.41 15.67 -3.15
CA LEU A 493 20.28 14.69 -2.50
C LEU A 493 19.47 14.01 -1.41
N ASN A 494 19.53 12.68 -1.35
CA ASN A 494 18.85 11.87 -0.35
C ASN A 494 19.85 10.91 0.28
N PHE A 495 19.74 10.73 1.59
CA PHE A 495 20.46 9.74 2.37
C PHE A 495 19.46 8.99 3.25
N ASN A 496 19.47 7.67 3.21
CA ASN A 496 18.59 6.82 4.01
C ASN A 496 19.42 5.72 4.67
N TYR A 497 19.33 5.61 5.98
CA TYR A 497 19.90 4.55 6.78
C TYR A 497 18.80 3.78 7.48
N THR A 498 18.82 2.46 7.36
CA THR A 498 17.85 1.55 7.97
C THR A 498 18.57 0.43 8.71
N LYS A 499 18.15 0.19 9.95
CA LYS A 499 18.48 -1.02 10.70
C LYS A 499 17.17 -1.78 10.95
N THR A 500 17.07 -3.02 10.48
CA THR A 500 15.98 -3.93 10.87
C THR A 500 16.35 -4.72 12.12
N MET A 501 15.33 -5.21 12.82
CA MET A 501 15.45 -6.14 13.94
C MET A 501 14.35 -7.18 13.74
N ASP A 502 14.74 -8.34 13.19
CA ASP A 502 13.86 -9.44 12.83
C ASP A 502 14.09 -10.62 13.77
N TYR A 503 13.10 -10.92 14.62
CA TYR A 503 13.19 -11.97 15.64
C TYR A 503 11.80 -12.53 16.00
N ALA A 504 11.74 -13.68 16.63
CA ALA A 504 10.51 -14.22 17.20
C ALA A 504 10.59 -14.26 18.72
N THR A 505 9.45 -14.18 19.41
CA THR A 505 9.33 -14.31 20.86
C THR A 505 8.20 -15.24 21.24
N VAL A 506 8.27 -15.84 22.44
CA VAL A 506 7.15 -16.55 23.04
C VAL A 506 6.11 -15.53 23.50
N LYS A 507 4.94 -15.51 22.87
CA LYS A 507 3.82 -14.65 23.27
C LYS A 507 2.98 -15.25 24.39
N ASP A 508 2.65 -16.54 24.25
CA ASP A 508 1.84 -17.31 25.19
C ASP A 508 2.24 -18.78 25.14
N LEU A 509 2.50 -19.36 26.30
CA LEU A 509 2.87 -20.79 26.45
C LEU A 509 1.65 -21.73 26.42
N LEU A 510 0.44 -21.19 26.30
CA LEU A 510 -0.83 -21.93 26.30
C LEU A 510 -0.93 -22.94 27.44
N GLY A 511 -0.62 -22.48 28.68
CA GLY A 511 -0.66 -23.28 29.88
C GLY A 511 0.58 -24.16 30.15
N GLY A 512 1.58 -24.18 29.28
CA GLY A 512 2.84 -24.89 29.49
C GLY A 512 3.82 -24.13 30.38
N GLU A 513 4.88 -24.80 30.84
CA GLU A 513 5.88 -24.22 31.74
C GLU A 513 7.00 -23.50 30.97
N PHE A 514 7.42 -24.07 29.83
CA PHE A 514 8.47 -23.50 28.98
C PHE A 514 8.32 -24.00 27.52
N TRP A 515 8.99 -23.37 26.62
CA TRP A 515 9.18 -23.81 25.22
C TRP A 515 10.61 -24.29 25.02
N THR A 516 10.80 -25.45 24.38
CA THR A 516 12.12 -25.90 23.97
C THR A 516 12.47 -25.24 22.64
N ASP A 517 13.49 -24.38 22.61
CA ASP A 517 13.88 -23.62 21.44
C ASP A 517 14.70 -24.45 20.45
N VAL A 518 14.02 -25.35 19.76
CA VAL A 518 14.55 -26.24 18.73
C VAL A 518 13.69 -26.16 17.47
N ASP A 519 14.25 -26.59 16.35
CA ASP A 519 13.51 -26.74 15.10
C ASP A 519 12.91 -28.13 15.00
N GLY A 520 11.63 -28.25 15.29
CA GLY A 520 10.91 -29.52 15.24
C GLY A 520 10.79 -30.13 13.83
N PHE A 521 10.98 -29.34 12.79
CA PHE A 521 11.02 -29.87 11.42
C PHE A 521 12.37 -30.50 11.10
N ALA A 522 13.46 -29.95 11.62
CA ALA A 522 14.79 -30.50 11.45
C ALA A 522 15.00 -31.83 12.26
N GLU A 523 14.22 -32.07 13.30
CA GLU A 523 14.29 -33.28 14.09
C GLU A 523 14.04 -34.56 13.25
N ARG A 524 13.16 -34.46 12.25
CA ARG A 524 12.86 -35.60 11.35
C ARG A 524 14.08 -36.04 10.53
N GLU A 525 15.05 -35.17 10.38
CA GLU A 525 16.27 -35.40 9.63
C GLU A 525 17.34 -36.11 10.45
N LEU A 526 17.18 -36.18 11.77
CA LEU A 526 18.05 -36.99 12.64
C LEU A 526 17.98 -38.50 12.33
N ASN A 527 16.98 -38.92 11.56
CA ASN A 527 16.92 -40.28 11.02
C ASN A 527 17.96 -40.51 9.90
N ASN A 528 18.56 -39.45 9.35
CA ASN A 528 19.66 -39.58 8.41
C ASN A 528 20.98 -39.79 9.19
N PRO A 529 21.71 -40.93 8.96
CA PRO A 529 22.93 -41.22 9.71
C PRO A 529 24.04 -40.17 9.51
N ASN A 530 23.92 -39.30 8.50
CA ASN A 530 24.88 -38.21 8.24
C ASN A 530 24.50 -36.90 8.90
N ALA A 531 23.31 -36.81 9.54
CA ALA A 531 22.88 -35.57 10.20
C ALA A 531 23.56 -35.43 11.57
N SER A 532 24.13 -34.24 11.83
CA SER A 532 24.59 -33.90 13.18
C SER A 532 23.39 -33.74 14.11
N ALA A 533 23.53 -34.16 15.36
CA ALA A 533 22.52 -33.91 16.40
C ALA A 533 22.26 -32.40 16.63
N ASP A 534 23.21 -31.58 16.24
CA ASP A 534 23.11 -30.12 16.36
C ASP A 534 22.14 -29.45 15.38
N ILE A 535 21.72 -30.18 14.33
CA ILE A 535 20.88 -29.61 13.25
C ILE A 535 19.56 -29.02 13.74
N ILE A 536 19.02 -29.56 14.83
CA ILE A 536 17.77 -29.12 15.45
C ILE A 536 17.92 -27.81 16.25
N GLN A 537 19.15 -27.39 16.56
CA GLN A 537 19.37 -26.24 17.43
C GLN A 537 19.16 -24.93 16.68
N ASN A 538 18.24 -24.08 17.16
CA ASN A 538 18.07 -22.72 16.67
C ASN A 538 19.28 -21.84 17.05
N ASP A 539 19.89 -22.12 18.21
CA ASP A 539 21.11 -21.44 18.67
C ASP A 539 22.08 -22.41 19.33
N LEU A 540 23.16 -22.77 18.63
CA LEU A 540 24.24 -23.61 19.16
C LEU A 540 25.00 -22.98 20.33
N ASN A 541 24.90 -21.65 20.51
CA ASN A 541 25.49 -21.00 21.68
C ASN A 541 24.67 -21.26 22.95
N ASN A 542 23.39 -21.62 22.80
CA ASN A 542 22.46 -21.94 23.87
C ASN A 542 21.62 -23.17 23.52
N PRO A 543 22.20 -24.37 23.41
CA PRO A 543 21.50 -25.57 22.96
C PRO A 543 20.38 -26.00 23.92
N ASN A 544 19.27 -26.50 23.34
CA ASN A 544 18.07 -26.93 24.08
C ASN A 544 17.55 -25.88 25.07
N ARG A 545 17.68 -24.62 24.70
CA ARG A 545 17.24 -23.50 25.53
C ARG A 545 15.76 -23.63 25.90
N ARG A 546 15.46 -23.46 27.17
CA ARG A 546 14.10 -23.36 27.70
C ARG A 546 13.66 -21.90 27.71
N ALA A 547 12.76 -21.57 26.82
CA ALA A 547 12.27 -20.21 26.67
C ALA A 547 10.93 -20.02 27.39
N VAL A 548 10.78 -18.89 28.04
CA VAL A 548 9.54 -18.47 28.70
C VAL A 548 8.92 -17.28 27.98
N LYS A 549 7.75 -16.83 28.38
CA LYS A 549 7.04 -15.69 27.79
C LYS A 549 7.95 -14.46 27.69
N GLY A 550 8.07 -13.91 26.49
CA GLY A 550 8.91 -12.74 26.15
C GLY A 550 10.30 -13.07 25.63
N ASP A 551 10.80 -14.30 25.84
CA ASP A 551 12.10 -14.71 25.35
C ASP A 551 12.12 -14.81 23.82
N ARG A 552 13.27 -14.46 23.21
CA ARG A 552 13.50 -14.65 21.79
C ARG A 552 13.69 -16.14 21.49
N ILE A 553 13.12 -16.60 20.38
CA ILE A 553 13.15 -18.00 19.92
C ILE A 553 13.32 -18.08 18.41
N GLY A 554 13.76 -19.21 17.91
CA GLY A 554 13.77 -19.55 16.50
C GLY A 554 14.82 -18.81 15.68
N TRP A 555 14.75 -17.49 15.60
CA TRP A 555 15.71 -16.64 14.87
C TRP A 555 15.83 -15.26 15.48
N ASP A 556 17.01 -14.67 15.30
CA ASP A 556 17.32 -13.30 15.67
C ASP A 556 18.40 -12.73 14.74
N TYR A 557 18.05 -11.74 13.92
CA TYR A 557 18.98 -11.08 13.02
C TYR A 557 18.58 -9.64 12.74
N SER A 558 19.53 -8.86 12.23
CA SER A 558 19.34 -7.51 11.72
C SER A 558 19.87 -7.37 10.31
N ILE A 559 19.26 -6.50 9.50
CA ILE A 559 19.82 -6.01 8.25
C ILE A 559 20.16 -4.55 8.44
N TYR A 560 21.38 -4.19 8.09
CA TYR A 560 21.87 -2.82 8.06
C TYR A 560 21.97 -2.38 6.61
N ALA A 561 21.26 -1.33 6.25
CA ALA A 561 21.17 -0.82 4.89
C ALA A 561 21.40 0.69 4.84
N LEU A 562 22.09 1.13 3.81
CA LEU A 562 22.35 2.54 3.53
C LEU A 562 22.12 2.79 2.05
N LYS A 563 21.41 3.88 1.72
CA LYS A 563 21.22 4.36 0.36
C LYS A 563 21.52 5.85 0.28
N ALA A 564 22.35 6.23 -0.67
CA ALA A 564 22.60 7.61 -1.05
C ALA A 564 22.15 7.82 -2.49
N GLN A 565 21.45 8.90 -2.77
CA GLN A 565 20.92 9.22 -4.09
C GLN A 565 21.14 10.69 -4.41
N ALA A 566 21.57 10.98 -5.62
CA ALA A 566 21.61 12.31 -6.20
C ALA A 566 20.84 12.34 -7.51
N TRP A 567 20.05 13.38 -7.73
CA TRP A 567 19.30 13.54 -8.97
C TRP A 567 19.27 14.99 -9.43
N LEU A 568 19.18 15.15 -10.75
CA LEU A 568 19.07 16.44 -11.41
C LEU A 568 18.15 16.31 -12.61
N GLN A 569 17.23 17.27 -12.77
CA GLN A 569 16.34 17.33 -13.93
C GLN A 569 16.09 18.78 -14.34
N ASN A 570 15.77 18.95 -15.58
CA ASN A 570 15.45 20.25 -16.16
C ASN A 570 14.08 20.20 -16.84
N GLN A 571 13.33 21.27 -16.71
CA GLN A 571 12.06 21.48 -17.41
C GLN A 571 12.18 22.76 -18.24
N ILE A 572 11.79 22.65 -19.50
CA ILE A 572 11.81 23.76 -20.47
C ILE A 572 10.40 23.89 -21.02
N ASN A 573 9.76 25.04 -20.78
CA ASN A 573 8.41 25.34 -21.22
C ASN A 573 8.46 26.39 -22.33
N LEU A 574 8.24 25.94 -23.56
CA LEU A 574 8.19 26.82 -24.75
C LEU A 574 6.72 26.97 -25.23
N ALA A 575 6.48 27.87 -26.13
CA ALA A 575 5.12 28.14 -26.64
C ALA A 575 4.44 26.87 -27.21
N LYS A 576 5.16 26.01 -27.95
CA LYS A 576 4.65 24.81 -28.58
C LYS A 576 5.21 23.50 -28.00
N TRP A 577 6.23 23.58 -27.15
CA TRP A 577 6.90 22.40 -26.60
C TRP A 577 7.13 22.55 -25.12
N ASP A 578 6.83 21.53 -24.34
CA ASP A 578 7.39 21.35 -23.01
C ASP A 578 8.35 20.16 -23.07
N VAL A 579 9.56 20.35 -22.62
CA VAL A 579 10.62 19.33 -22.64
C VAL A 579 11.14 19.13 -21.22
N ASN A 580 11.30 17.91 -20.79
CA ASN A 580 11.97 17.57 -19.55
C ASN A 580 13.01 16.49 -19.78
N TYR A 581 14.10 16.54 -19.04
CA TYR A 581 15.10 15.49 -19.00
C TYR A 581 15.82 15.51 -17.65
N GLY A 582 16.31 14.35 -17.26
CA GLY A 582 16.99 14.25 -15.96
C GLY A 582 17.78 12.95 -15.82
N ILE A 583 18.61 12.95 -14.80
CA ILE A 583 19.43 11.81 -14.39
C ILE A 583 19.35 11.63 -12.87
N THR A 584 19.38 10.40 -12.42
CA THR A 584 19.61 10.05 -11.02
C THR A 584 20.72 9.01 -10.92
N MET A 585 21.49 9.11 -9.86
CA MET A 585 22.52 8.14 -9.48
C MET A 585 22.29 7.74 -8.04
N SER A 586 22.45 6.45 -7.73
CA SER A 586 22.31 5.95 -6.38
C SER A 586 23.40 4.95 -6.03
N TYR A 587 23.80 4.99 -4.78
CA TYR A 587 24.66 4.01 -4.14
C TYR A 587 23.88 3.36 -3.03
N GLU A 588 23.83 2.03 -3.00
CA GLU A 588 23.18 1.24 -1.99
C GLU A 588 24.10 0.16 -1.46
N GLN A 589 24.18 0.01 -0.14
CA GLN A 589 24.92 -1.07 0.49
C GLN A 589 24.13 -1.64 1.67
N PHE A 590 24.28 -2.95 1.88
CA PHE A 590 23.67 -3.63 3.01
C PHE A 590 24.38 -4.91 3.40
N TYR A 591 24.20 -5.33 4.65
CA TYR A 591 24.67 -6.60 5.18
C TYR A 591 23.71 -7.10 6.26
N ARG A 592 23.79 -8.42 6.54
CA ARG A 592 23.05 -9.11 7.59
C ARG A 592 23.94 -9.35 8.80
N GLN A 593 23.41 -9.10 10.01
CA GLN A 593 23.99 -9.47 11.29
C GLN A 593 23.13 -10.54 11.95
N GLY A 594 23.63 -11.76 12.12
CA GLY A 594 22.98 -12.83 12.87
C GLY A 594 23.39 -12.85 14.34
N TYR A 595 22.42 -13.08 15.22
CA TYR A 595 22.63 -13.13 16.68
C TYR A 595 22.47 -14.54 17.26
N MET A 596 21.96 -15.49 16.49
CA MET A 596 21.86 -16.93 16.83
C MET A 596 22.71 -17.74 15.88
N ARG A 597 23.42 -18.76 16.40
CA ARG A 597 24.19 -19.71 15.59
C ARG A 597 23.31 -20.92 15.30
N ASN A 598 22.70 -20.94 14.12
CA ASN A 598 21.78 -22.01 13.73
C ASN A 598 22.52 -23.31 13.40
N GLY A 599 22.03 -24.43 13.92
CA GLY A 599 22.64 -25.74 13.73
C GLY A 599 22.64 -26.26 12.30
N ARG A 600 21.71 -25.76 11.46
CA ARG A 600 21.68 -26.06 10.01
C ARG A 600 22.71 -25.28 9.20
N ALA A 601 23.18 -24.18 9.75
CA ALA A 601 24.12 -23.26 9.09
C ALA A 601 25.15 -22.70 10.09
N PRO A 602 25.93 -23.53 10.79
CA PRO A 602 26.77 -23.08 11.89
C PRO A 602 27.90 -22.13 11.47
N GLN A 603 28.25 -22.14 10.19
CA GLN A 603 29.37 -21.35 9.64
C GLN A 603 28.94 -19.94 9.18
N ASN A 604 27.66 -19.74 8.83
CA ASN A 604 27.20 -18.52 8.17
C ASN A 604 25.82 -18.05 8.66
N SER A 605 25.46 -18.39 9.89
CA SER A 605 24.25 -17.89 10.54
C SER A 605 24.52 -16.80 11.57
N PHE A 606 25.67 -16.86 12.26
CA PHE A 606 26.07 -15.97 13.34
C PHE A 606 27.13 -14.98 12.88
N GLY A 607 27.03 -13.75 13.36
CA GLY A 607 27.98 -12.69 12.99
C GLY A 607 27.51 -11.87 11.77
N GLU A 608 28.44 -11.09 11.23
CA GLU A 608 28.25 -10.19 10.11
C GLU A 608 28.50 -10.91 8.78
N SER A 609 27.57 -10.76 7.85
CA SER A 609 27.73 -11.25 6.46
C SER A 609 28.63 -10.33 5.65
N SER A 610 29.03 -10.79 4.46
CA SER A 610 29.64 -9.90 3.48
C SER A 610 28.71 -8.75 3.11
N THR A 611 29.30 -7.55 2.92
CA THR A 611 28.55 -6.36 2.49
C THR A 611 28.33 -6.37 0.98
N LEU A 612 27.08 -6.31 0.56
CA LEU A 612 26.70 -6.13 -0.84
C LEU A 612 26.62 -4.64 -1.18
N ARG A 613 27.01 -4.29 -2.41
CA ARG A 613 27.08 -2.91 -2.90
C ARG A 613 26.54 -2.82 -4.31
N PHE A 614 25.69 -1.81 -4.56
CA PHE A 614 25.09 -1.54 -5.86
C PHE A 614 25.30 -0.08 -6.22
N ASN A 615 25.67 0.16 -7.49
CA ASN A 615 25.80 1.50 -8.07
C ASN A 615 24.85 1.57 -9.26
N ASP A 616 23.86 2.42 -9.19
CA ASP A 616 22.80 2.49 -10.18
C ASP A 616 22.68 3.90 -10.74
N ALA A 617 22.28 3.97 -12.01
CA ALA A 617 21.98 5.22 -12.68
C ALA A 617 20.74 5.06 -13.55
N MET A 618 19.94 6.13 -13.64
CA MET A 618 18.74 6.16 -14.45
C MET A 618 18.62 7.52 -15.14
N ILE A 619 18.26 7.50 -16.40
CA ILE A 619 17.97 8.69 -17.20
C ILE A 619 16.52 8.68 -17.62
N LYS A 620 15.90 9.85 -17.68
CA LYS A 620 14.56 10.04 -18.25
C LYS A 620 14.51 11.27 -19.12
N ALA A 621 13.67 11.24 -20.13
CA ALA A 621 13.37 12.37 -20.99
C ALA A 621 11.89 12.35 -21.42
N GLY A 622 11.33 13.53 -21.60
CA GLY A 622 9.96 13.68 -22.08
C GLY A 622 9.79 14.94 -22.89
N ALA A 623 8.86 14.89 -23.84
CA ALA A 623 8.47 16.05 -24.63
C ALA A 623 6.96 16.07 -24.80
N THR A 624 6.35 17.24 -24.64
CA THR A 624 4.94 17.48 -24.93
C THR A 624 4.84 18.49 -26.05
N TYR A 625 4.24 18.09 -27.17
CA TYR A 625 3.92 18.99 -28.26
C TYR A 625 2.51 19.55 -28.10
N LYS A 626 2.39 20.85 -28.03
CA LYS A 626 1.13 21.59 -27.93
C LYS A 626 0.67 21.93 -29.36
N LEU A 627 -0.18 21.08 -29.94
CA LEU A 627 -0.70 21.30 -31.30
C LEU A 627 -1.48 22.61 -31.33
N ASP A 628 -2.35 22.78 -30.36
CA ASP A 628 -3.11 23.96 -30.06
C ASP A 628 -3.39 24.02 -28.54
N GLY A 629 -4.18 25.00 -28.07
CA GLY A 629 -4.52 25.09 -26.62
C GLY A 629 -5.39 23.97 -26.08
N ARG A 630 -5.76 22.98 -26.89
CA ARG A 630 -6.69 21.88 -26.52
C ARG A 630 -6.14 20.49 -26.77
N ASN A 631 -5.14 20.37 -27.63
CA ASN A 631 -4.61 19.08 -28.08
C ASN A 631 -3.11 18.98 -27.80
N TYR A 632 -2.72 17.94 -27.07
CA TYR A 632 -1.36 17.73 -26.61
C TYR A 632 -0.89 16.31 -26.91
N PHE A 633 0.32 16.20 -27.44
CA PHE A 633 1.00 14.91 -27.63
C PHE A 633 2.20 14.84 -26.71
N THR A 634 2.21 13.88 -25.79
CA THR A 634 3.28 13.69 -24.82
C THR A 634 3.99 12.37 -25.11
N LEU A 635 5.31 12.37 -25.17
CA LEU A 635 6.15 11.21 -25.25
C LEU A 635 7.16 11.26 -24.10
N GLN A 636 7.29 10.17 -23.37
CA GLN A 636 8.23 10.06 -22.24
C GLN A 636 8.95 8.73 -22.31
N ALA A 637 10.22 8.70 -21.94
CA ALA A 637 11.02 7.49 -21.87
C ALA A 637 11.97 7.52 -20.68
N GLN A 638 12.30 6.34 -20.15
CA GLN A 638 13.23 6.14 -19.05
C GLN A 638 14.07 4.88 -19.30
N TYR A 639 15.34 4.94 -18.96
CA TYR A 639 16.25 3.80 -19.01
C TYR A 639 17.26 3.86 -17.87
N GLY A 640 17.55 2.71 -17.27
CA GLY A 640 18.57 2.61 -16.22
C GLY A 640 18.51 1.32 -15.42
N THR A 641 19.17 1.36 -14.28
CA THR A 641 19.22 0.23 -13.33
C THR A 641 18.74 0.65 -11.94
N VAL A 642 18.23 -0.33 -11.19
CA VAL A 642 17.77 -0.17 -9.80
C VAL A 642 18.23 -1.38 -9.00
N ALA A 643 18.82 -1.16 -7.83
CA ALA A 643 19.22 -2.20 -6.91
C ALA A 643 18.06 -3.16 -6.58
N PRO A 644 18.33 -4.46 -6.39
CA PRO A 644 17.26 -5.41 -6.02
C PRO A 644 16.71 -5.09 -4.63
N VAL A 645 15.45 -5.47 -4.40
CA VAL A 645 14.83 -5.35 -3.06
C VAL A 645 15.63 -6.20 -2.07
N ILE A 646 16.15 -5.59 -1.01
CA ILE A 646 17.08 -6.23 -0.06
C ILE A 646 16.49 -7.53 0.50
N ASN A 647 15.18 -7.53 0.79
CA ASN A 647 14.49 -8.69 1.33
C ASN A 647 14.48 -9.90 0.37
N ASP A 648 14.67 -9.70 -0.92
CA ASP A 648 14.67 -10.76 -1.93
C ASP A 648 16.07 -11.30 -2.23
N VAL A 649 17.12 -10.63 -1.73
CA VAL A 649 18.53 -11.01 -1.98
C VAL A 649 19.01 -12.16 -1.11
N TYR A 650 18.62 -12.23 0.17
CA TYR A 650 18.97 -13.32 1.07
C TYR A 650 18.00 -14.49 0.89
N ILE A 651 18.53 -15.69 0.62
CA ILE A 651 17.68 -16.89 0.35
C ILE A 651 16.86 -17.28 1.59
N SER A 652 17.51 -17.38 2.75
CA SER A 652 16.85 -17.75 4.01
C SER A 652 17.42 -16.94 5.19
N PRO A 653 17.09 -15.64 5.31
CA PRO A 653 17.75 -14.75 6.28
C PRO A 653 17.48 -15.13 7.75
N ARG A 654 16.48 -15.97 8.04
CA ARG A 654 16.19 -16.49 9.38
C ARG A 654 17.24 -17.52 9.80
N VAL A 655 17.80 -18.27 8.85
CA VAL A 655 18.69 -19.40 9.09
C VAL A 655 20.15 -19.07 8.77
N LYS A 656 20.39 -18.41 7.65
CA LYS A 656 21.75 -18.17 7.10
C LYS A 656 21.84 -16.86 6.33
N ASP A 657 23.09 -16.42 6.08
CA ASP A 657 23.39 -15.20 5.32
C ASP A 657 23.60 -15.44 3.82
N THR A 658 23.35 -16.64 3.34
CA THR A 658 23.53 -16.98 1.92
C THR A 658 22.64 -16.11 1.04
N THR A 659 23.27 -15.48 0.06
CA THR A 659 22.60 -14.66 -0.93
C THR A 659 22.30 -15.45 -2.20
N ILE A 660 21.42 -14.89 -3.03
CA ILE A 660 21.27 -15.34 -4.42
C ILE A 660 22.60 -15.14 -5.14
N GLY A 661 23.13 -16.14 -5.78
CA GLY A 661 24.39 -16.22 -6.50
C GLY A 661 25.14 -14.88 -6.69
N ASP A 662 24.95 -14.24 -7.84
CA ASP A 662 25.48 -12.91 -8.17
C ASP A 662 24.30 -11.94 -8.36
N PRO A 663 23.74 -11.33 -7.28
CA PRO A 663 22.59 -10.47 -7.40
C PRO A 663 22.94 -9.20 -8.19
N LYS A 664 22.18 -8.94 -9.26
CA LYS A 664 22.38 -7.81 -10.15
C LYS A 664 21.26 -6.77 -9.95
N SER A 665 21.57 -5.53 -10.30
CA SER A 665 20.56 -4.49 -10.42
C SER A 665 19.61 -4.80 -11.57
N THR A 666 18.31 -4.59 -11.33
CA THR A 666 17.26 -4.75 -12.34
C THR A 666 17.41 -3.64 -13.39
N ARG A 667 17.51 -4.02 -14.66
CA ARG A 667 17.46 -3.08 -15.78
C ARG A 667 16.03 -2.76 -16.14
N VAL A 668 15.74 -1.48 -16.33
CA VAL A 668 14.40 -0.97 -16.65
C VAL A 668 14.46 -0.08 -17.87
N PHE A 669 13.66 -0.40 -18.87
CA PHE A 669 13.34 0.47 -19.99
C PHE A 669 11.84 0.71 -20.01
N SER A 670 11.41 1.97 -20.09
CA SER A 670 10.00 2.32 -20.17
C SER A 670 9.79 3.46 -21.16
N ILE A 671 8.74 3.36 -21.97
CA ILE A 671 8.30 4.39 -22.90
C ILE A 671 6.78 4.55 -22.79
N ASP A 672 6.31 5.78 -22.82
CA ASP A 672 4.89 6.16 -22.70
C ASP A 672 4.57 7.24 -23.72
N GLY A 673 3.57 7.01 -24.56
CA GLY A 673 3.03 7.97 -25.52
C GLY A 673 1.58 8.29 -25.17
N ARG A 674 1.25 9.58 -25.08
CA ARG A 674 -0.08 10.05 -24.69
C ARG A 674 -0.58 11.13 -25.64
N TYR A 675 -1.83 11.04 -26.03
CA TYR A 675 -2.58 12.12 -26.66
C TYR A 675 -3.68 12.58 -25.70
N THR A 676 -3.72 13.88 -25.39
CA THR A 676 -4.72 14.52 -24.53
C THR A 676 -5.50 15.53 -25.34
N TRP A 677 -6.82 15.51 -25.20
CA TRP A 677 -7.71 16.51 -25.77
C TRP A 677 -8.54 17.17 -24.67
N ASN A 678 -8.71 18.48 -24.76
CA ASN A 678 -9.38 19.29 -23.75
C ASN A 678 -10.38 20.23 -24.43
N TYR A 679 -11.46 19.65 -24.93
CA TYR A 679 -12.58 20.42 -25.45
C TYR A 679 -13.56 20.75 -24.31
N ARG A 680 -14.30 21.79 -24.47
CA ARG A 680 -15.26 22.36 -23.53
C ARG A 680 -16.13 21.34 -22.77
N ARG A 681 -16.85 20.46 -23.49
CA ARG A 681 -17.72 19.44 -22.90
C ARG A 681 -17.11 18.04 -22.93
N PHE A 682 -16.01 17.89 -23.65
CA PHE A 682 -15.41 16.57 -23.89
C PHE A 682 -13.91 16.62 -23.67
N ARG A 683 -13.47 16.04 -22.57
CA ARG A 683 -12.06 15.92 -22.20
C ARG A 683 -11.65 14.46 -22.19
N GLY A 684 -10.42 14.19 -22.53
CA GLY A 684 -9.94 12.83 -22.49
C GLY A 684 -8.45 12.70 -22.77
N SER A 685 -7.97 11.48 -22.54
CA SER A 685 -6.63 11.08 -22.92
C SER A 685 -6.61 9.61 -23.34
N ILE A 686 -5.78 9.32 -24.32
CA ILE A 686 -5.39 7.97 -24.66
C ILE A 686 -3.88 7.85 -24.53
N SER A 687 -3.40 6.82 -23.82
CA SER A 687 -1.98 6.53 -23.70
C SER A 687 -1.68 5.09 -24.10
N ALA A 688 -0.51 4.90 -24.70
CA ALA A 688 0.06 3.60 -24.99
C ALA A 688 1.44 3.52 -24.34
N TYR A 689 1.73 2.42 -23.66
CA TYR A 689 2.98 2.25 -22.92
C TYR A 689 3.59 0.87 -23.15
N PHE A 690 4.90 0.85 -22.99
CA PHE A 690 5.70 -0.37 -22.97
C PHE A 690 6.79 -0.24 -21.90
N THR A 691 6.91 -1.25 -21.03
CA THR A 691 7.97 -1.34 -20.04
C THR A 691 8.59 -2.72 -20.07
N ASP A 692 9.90 -2.78 -20.09
CA ASP A 692 10.73 -3.98 -20.09
C ASP A 692 11.62 -3.95 -18.84
N MET A 693 11.55 -5.01 -18.03
CA MET A 693 12.34 -5.18 -16.81
C MET A 693 13.07 -6.49 -16.89
N SER A 694 14.39 -6.45 -16.83
CA SER A 694 15.26 -7.64 -16.88
C SER A 694 16.22 -7.70 -15.71
N ASP A 695 16.78 -8.89 -15.46
CA ASP A 695 17.70 -9.19 -14.36
C ASP A 695 17.08 -9.01 -12.96
N ALA A 696 15.75 -9.04 -12.86
CA ALA A 696 15.08 -8.98 -11.57
C ALA A 696 15.36 -10.25 -10.74
N VAL A 697 15.31 -10.06 -9.42
CA VAL A 697 15.53 -11.10 -8.42
C VAL A 697 14.25 -11.28 -7.63
N GLU A 698 13.89 -12.55 -7.34
CA GLU A 698 12.71 -12.88 -6.53
C GLU A 698 12.98 -14.06 -5.62
N ARG A 699 12.44 -14.02 -4.41
CA ARG A 699 12.58 -15.07 -3.42
C ARG A 699 11.22 -15.57 -2.96
N TYR A 700 11.10 -16.91 -2.86
CA TYR A 700 9.90 -17.59 -2.36
C TYR A 700 10.28 -18.75 -1.44
N GLY A 701 9.56 -18.89 -0.32
CA GLY A 701 9.62 -20.06 0.54
C GLY A 701 8.43 -20.97 0.30
N PHE A 702 8.61 -22.27 0.31
CA PHE A 702 7.56 -23.26 0.11
C PHE A 702 7.86 -24.55 0.89
N TRP A 703 6.83 -25.38 1.06
CA TRP A 703 6.96 -26.70 1.66
C TRP A 703 6.98 -27.78 0.59
N ASP A 704 8.00 -28.66 0.60
CA ASP A 704 8.08 -29.83 -0.27
C ASP A 704 7.69 -31.09 0.52
N GLU A 705 6.56 -31.68 0.16
CA GLU A 705 6.03 -32.89 0.83
C GLU A 705 6.93 -34.09 0.66
N SER A 706 7.56 -34.23 -0.51
CA SER A 706 8.44 -35.38 -0.80
C SER A 706 9.73 -35.32 -0.02
N LEU A 707 10.24 -34.13 0.28
CA LEU A 707 11.41 -33.93 1.12
C LEU A 707 11.03 -33.77 2.59
N ASN A 708 9.72 -33.54 2.87
CA ASN A 708 9.21 -33.21 4.20
C ASN A 708 9.97 -32.05 4.83
N ALA A 709 10.35 -31.07 4.02
CA ALA A 709 11.22 -29.97 4.40
C ALA A 709 10.75 -28.63 3.85
N PHE A 710 11.08 -27.55 4.55
CA PHE A 710 10.92 -26.21 4.06
C PHE A 710 12.06 -25.87 3.08
N CYS A 711 11.69 -25.37 1.92
CA CYS A 711 12.60 -25.00 0.85
C CYS A 711 12.44 -23.51 0.51
N ASN A 712 13.52 -22.90 0.07
CA ASN A 712 13.50 -21.55 -0.48
C ASN A 712 13.98 -21.58 -1.93
N PHE A 713 13.27 -20.85 -2.80
CA PHE A 713 13.75 -20.55 -4.14
C PHE A 713 14.21 -19.12 -4.24
N ALA A 714 15.32 -18.94 -4.91
CA ALA A 714 15.83 -17.66 -5.35
C ALA A 714 15.90 -17.67 -6.88
N LEU A 715 15.03 -16.89 -7.52
CA LEU A 715 15.04 -16.67 -8.96
C LEU A 715 15.95 -15.51 -9.32
N SER A 716 16.79 -15.71 -10.31
CA SER A 716 17.66 -14.67 -10.89
C SER A 716 17.41 -14.52 -12.38
N GLY A 717 17.69 -13.32 -12.92
CA GLY A 717 17.48 -13.02 -14.32
C GLY A 717 16.00 -13.05 -14.76
N VAL A 718 15.08 -12.71 -13.86
CA VAL A 718 13.66 -12.64 -14.18
C VAL A 718 13.41 -11.47 -15.13
N HIS A 719 12.75 -11.76 -16.25
CA HIS A 719 12.42 -10.78 -17.28
C HIS A 719 10.90 -10.64 -17.41
N ARG A 720 10.40 -9.40 -17.30
CA ARG A 720 8.98 -9.07 -17.38
C ARG A 720 8.72 -7.97 -18.37
N GLN A 721 7.58 -8.05 -19.05
CA GLN A 721 7.11 -7.03 -19.98
C GLN A 721 5.71 -6.58 -19.63
N TYR A 722 5.52 -5.27 -19.62
CA TYR A 722 4.27 -4.59 -19.35
C TYR A 722 3.94 -3.71 -20.54
N LYS A 723 2.78 -3.93 -21.14
CA LYS A 723 2.32 -3.12 -22.26
C LYS A 723 0.81 -2.97 -22.25
N GLY A 724 0.33 -1.83 -22.69
CA GLY A 724 -1.10 -1.60 -22.73
C GLY A 724 -1.49 -0.27 -23.32
N ILE A 725 -2.80 -0.08 -23.40
CA ILE A 725 -3.47 1.14 -23.82
C ILE A 725 -4.44 1.53 -22.73
N GLU A 726 -4.38 2.78 -22.31
CA GLU A 726 -5.27 3.40 -21.32
C GLU A 726 -6.09 4.50 -22.00
N LEU A 727 -7.38 4.56 -21.73
CA LEU A 727 -8.31 5.56 -22.27
C LEU A 727 -9.12 6.15 -21.13
N GLY A 728 -9.05 7.46 -20.97
CA GLY A 728 -9.89 8.21 -20.03
C GLY A 728 -10.73 9.26 -20.78
N MET A 729 -12.01 9.37 -20.43
CA MET A 729 -12.91 10.37 -21.03
C MET A 729 -13.87 10.91 -20.01
N ALA A 730 -14.18 12.19 -20.15
CA ALA A 730 -15.26 12.87 -19.41
C ALA A 730 -16.09 13.70 -20.36
N TYR A 731 -17.40 13.53 -20.28
CA TYR A 731 -18.36 14.29 -21.08
C TYR A 731 -19.35 15.01 -20.18
N GLN A 732 -19.36 16.32 -20.28
CA GLN A 732 -20.31 17.18 -19.56
C GLN A 732 -21.64 17.22 -20.32
N ILE A 733 -22.61 16.42 -19.88
CA ILE A 733 -23.93 16.28 -20.52
C ILE A 733 -24.73 17.58 -20.33
N THR A 734 -24.81 18.04 -19.07
CA THR A 734 -25.37 19.33 -18.68
C THR A 734 -24.41 20.01 -17.71
N ASN A 735 -24.66 21.24 -17.30
CA ASN A 735 -23.78 21.92 -16.34
C ASN A 735 -23.67 21.20 -14.98
N SER A 736 -24.66 20.36 -14.65
CA SER A 736 -24.71 19.60 -13.39
C SER A 736 -24.49 18.11 -13.55
N LEU A 737 -24.50 17.56 -14.77
CA LEU A 737 -24.41 16.12 -15.03
C LEU A 737 -23.22 15.79 -15.92
N ARG A 738 -22.32 14.95 -15.43
CA ARG A 738 -21.13 14.50 -16.10
C ARG A 738 -21.12 12.97 -16.25
N ALA A 739 -20.80 12.50 -17.43
CA ALA A 739 -20.47 11.08 -17.68
C ALA A 739 -18.97 10.90 -17.75
N THR A 740 -18.47 9.79 -17.24
CA THR A 740 -17.04 9.45 -17.24
C THR A 740 -16.82 8.03 -17.75
N PHE A 741 -15.70 7.81 -18.38
CA PHE A 741 -15.25 6.50 -18.83
C PHE A 741 -13.75 6.36 -18.58
N ALA A 742 -13.33 5.22 -18.06
CA ALA A 742 -11.95 4.80 -18.03
C ALA A 742 -11.82 3.37 -18.52
N GLY A 743 -10.84 3.09 -19.34
CA GLY A 743 -10.60 1.76 -19.89
C GLY A 743 -9.12 1.43 -19.98
N ASN A 744 -8.78 0.19 -19.67
CA ASN A 744 -7.42 -0.35 -19.77
C ASN A 744 -7.45 -1.68 -20.54
N PHE A 745 -6.59 -1.79 -21.53
CA PHE A 745 -6.26 -3.03 -22.22
C PHE A 745 -4.77 -3.28 -22.11
N SER A 746 -4.38 -4.33 -21.46
CA SER A 746 -2.98 -4.57 -21.14
C SER A 746 -2.57 -6.03 -21.28
N ARG A 747 -1.25 -6.25 -21.23
CA ARG A 747 -0.63 -7.58 -21.14
C ARG A 747 0.64 -7.45 -20.29
N TYR A 748 0.64 -8.10 -19.13
CA TYR A 748 1.72 -8.08 -18.14
C TYR A 748 2.26 -9.50 -17.99
N ARG A 749 3.38 -9.82 -18.66
CA ARG A 749 3.86 -11.19 -18.79
C ARG A 749 5.34 -11.35 -18.48
N TYR A 750 5.69 -12.54 -18.05
CA TYR A 750 7.09 -13.00 -18.07
C TYR A 750 7.55 -13.17 -19.50
N ALA A 751 8.77 -12.69 -19.80
CA ALA A 751 9.36 -12.73 -21.15
C ALA A 751 10.37 -13.87 -21.31
N ASN A 752 10.81 -14.50 -20.22
CA ASN A 752 11.75 -15.62 -20.25
C ASN A 752 11.39 -16.73 -19.29
N ASN A 753 12.15 -17.82 -19.37
CA ASN A 753 12.20 -18.89 -18.38
C ASN A 753 13.45 -18.68 -17.53
N PRO A 754 13.34 -18.08 -16.34
CA PRO A 754 14.52 -17.76 -15.50
C PRO A 754 15.10 -19.00 -14.85
N TRP A 755 16.31 -18.86 -14.31
CA TRP A 755 16.93 -19.86 -13.46
C TRP A 755 16.65 -19.56 -12.00
N GLY A 756 16.41 -20.60 -11.20
CA GLY A 756 16.21 -20.48 -9.77
C GLY A 756 17.01 -21.52 -8.99
N THR A 757 17.58 -21.09 -7.88
CA THR A 757 18.29 -21.97 -6.96
C THR A 757 17.34 -22.38 -5.83
N ARG A 758 17.11 -23.69 -5.70
CA ARG A 758 16.40 -24.30 -4.58
C ARG A 758 17.40 -24.57 -3.47
N SER A 759 17.16 -23.99 -2.32
CA SER A 759 17.89 -24.28 -1.09
C SER A 759 16.96 -24.94 -0.10
N VAL A 760 17.31 -26.17 0.33
CA VAL A 760 16.58 -26.87 1.38
C VAL A 760 17.09 -26.36 2.73
N GLU A 761 16.19 -25.92 3.60
CA GLU A 761 16.61 -25.26 4.86
C GLU A 761 17.40 -26.18 5.80
N ASN A 762 17.19 -27.47 5.67
CA ASN A 762 17.88 -28.46 6.49
C ASN A 762 19.39 -28.60 6.22
N GLY A 763 19.89 -28.07 5.11
CA GLY A 763 21.30 -28.14 4.77
C GLY A 763 21.83 -29.55 4.42
N LEU A 764 20.99 -30.58 4.42
CA LEU A 764 21.39 -31.96 4.10
C LEU A 764 21.45 -32.24 2.61
N LEU A 765 20.76 -31.44 1.82
CA LEU A 765 20.77 -31.52 0.37
C LEU A 765 21.48 -30.31 -0.20
N PRO A 766 22.34 -30.52 -1.24
CA PRO A 766 22.98 -29.41 -1.92
C PRO A 766 21.94 -28.53 -2.60
N ASP A 767 22.28 -27.24 -2.73
CA ASP A 767 21.48 -26.31 -3.50
C ASP A 767 21.38 -26.79 -4.95
N GLN A 768 20.17 -26.78 -5.51
CA GLN A 768 19.91 -27.21 -6.89
C GLN A 768 19.42 -26.02 -7.70
N THR A 769 20.00 -25.85 -8.89
CA THR A 769 19.60 -24.79 -9.84
C THR A 769 18.78 -25.42 -10.94
N ASN A 770 17.52 -24.99 -11.08
CA ASN A 770 16.57 -25.46 -12.08
C ASN A 770 16.07 -24.29 -12.91
N GLN A 771 15.62 -24.58 -14.13
CA GLN A 771 14.92 -23.61 -14.95
C GLN A 771 13.42 -23.64 -14.62
N PHE A 772 12.77 -22.48 -14.71
CA PHE A 772 11.34 -22.31 -14.41
C PHE A 772 10.57 -21.95 -15.68
N PHE A 773 9.44 -22.60 -15.92
CA PHE A 773 8.53 -22.30 -17.00
C PHE A 773 7.64 -21.11 -16.64
N LEU A 774 8.10 -19.90 -16.93
CA LEU A 774 7.34 -18.68 -16.66
C LEU A 774 7.02 -17.86 -17.91
N LYS A 775 7.73 -18.10 -19.01
CA LYS A 775 7.55 -17.35 -20.26
C LYS A 775 6.10 -17.39 -20.73
N ASN A 776 5.54 -16.21 -21.02
CA ASN A 776 4.16 -15.94 -21.42
C ASN A 776 3.10 -16.01 -20.30
N TYR A 777 3.43 -16.46 -19.09
CA TYR A 777 2.51 -16.35 -17.96
C TYR A 777 2.36 -14.90 -17.49
N TYR A 778 1.24 -14.61 -16.87
CA TYR A 778 0.95 -13.28 -16.33
C TYR A 778 1.68 -13.07 -15.00
N CYS A 779 2.45 -12.00 -14.93
CA CYS A 779 3.33 -11.72 -13.77
C CYS A 779 2.65 -10.94 -12.64
N THR A 780 1.38 -10.61 -12.79
CA THR A 780 0.60 -9.88 -11.79
C THR A 780 -0.85 -10.36 -11.79
N SER A 781 -1.48 -10.25 -10.65
CA SER A 781 -2.91 -10.54 -10.48
C SER A 781 -3.80 -9.33 -10.84
N THR A 782 -3.23 -8.22 -11.31
CA THR A 782 -4.00 -7.08 -11.80
C THR A 782 -4.79 -7.48 -13.05
N PRO A 783 -6.09 -7.13 -13.15
CA PRO A 783 -6.86 -7.38 -14.37
C PRO A 783 -6.17 -6.80 -15.59
N GLN A 784 -6.05 -7.61 -16.66
CA GLN A 784 -5.43 -7.17 -17.92
C GLN A 784 -6.38 -6.28 -18.73
N THR A 785 -7.69 -6.43 -18.50
CA THR A 785 -8.74 -5.62 -19.11
C THR A 785 -9.65 -5.11 -18.01
N ALA A 786 -9.84 -3.79 -17.97
CA ALA A 786 -10.72 -3.16 -16.99
C ALA A 786 -11.43 -1.95 -17.60
N PHE A 787 -12.72 -1.79 -17.30
CA PHE A 787 -13.52 -0.64 -17.68
C PHE A 787 -14.23 -0.08 -16.46
N ASN A 788 -14.39 1.24 -16.43
CA ASN A 788 -15.27 1.93 -15.50
C ASN A 788 -16.13 2.95 -16.26
N ILE A 789 -17.40 2.96 -15.98
CA ILE A 789 -18.35 3.96 -16.49
C ILE A 789 -19.00 4.62 -15.30
N GLY A 790 -19.00 5.95 -15.26
CA GLY A 790 -19.56 6.70 -14.16
C GLY A 790 -20.49 7.82 -14.60
N LEU A 791 -21.44 8.16 -13.73
CA LEU A 791 -22.28 9.34 -13.83
C LEU A 791 -22.16 10.11 -12.52
N ALA A 792 -21.87 11.40 -12.61
CA ALA A 792 -21.79 12.32 -11.49
C ALA A 792 -22.81 13.44 -11.69
N TRP A 793 -23.72 13.63 -10.73
CA TRP A 793 -24.71 14.68 -10.76
C TRP A 793 -24.60 15.59 -9.53
N ASN A 794 -24.25 16.86 -9.77
CA ASN A 794 -24.28 17.94 -8.78
C ASN A 794 -25.68 18.54 -8.79
N ALA A 795 -26.55 18.09 -7.92
CA ALA A 795 -27.93 18.53 -7.85
C ALA A 795 -28.07 19.86 -7.07
N PRO A 796 -29.18 20.60 -7.27
CA PRO A 796 -29.44 21.84 -6.53
C PRO A 796 -29.35 21.67 -5.01
N LYS A 797 -29.09 22.77 -4.29
CA LYS A 797 -28.96 22.81 -2.82
C LYS A 797 -27.82 21.94 -2.27
N ASN A 798 -26.71 21.83 -3.00
CA ASN A 798 -25.49 21.13 -2.60
C ASN A 798 -25.68 19.62 -2.33
N TRP A 799 -26.54 18.96 -3.07
CA TRP A 799 -26.60 17.53 -3.18
C TRP A 799 -25.62 17.05 -4.27
N TYR A 800 -25.04 15.89 -4.07
CA TYR A 800 -24.31 15.19 -5.12
C TYR A 800 -24.68 13.70 -5.14
N PHE A 801 -24.66 13.13 -6.35
CA PHE A 801 -24.93 11.73 -6.62
C PHE A 801 -23.89 11.22 -7.59
N ASN A 802 -23.17 10.18 -7.21
CA ASN A 802 -22.22 9.51 -8.08
C ASN A 802 -22.59 8.03 -8.15
N ILE A 803 -22.67 7.50 -9.34
CA ILE A 803 -22.84 6.07 -9.60
C ILE A 803 -21.77 5.66 -10.59
N ASP A 804 -21.11 4.55 -10.34
CA ASP A 804 -20.15 3.97 -11.27
C ASP A 804 -20.28 2.45 -11.32
N ALA A 805 -19.93 1.89 -12.47
CA ALA A 805 -19.89 0.46 -12.72
C ALA A 805 -18.54 0.09 -13.33
N SER A 806 -17.87 -0.89 -12.76
CA SER A 806 -16.62 -1.45 -13.24
C SER A 806 -16.82 -2.87 -13.76
N TRP A 807 -16.15 -3.17 -14.89
CA TRP A 807 -16.02 -4.51 -15.41
C TRP A 807 -14.54 -4.88 -15.46
N LEU A 808 -14.19 -6.04 -14.88
CA LEU A 808 -12.83 -6.53 -14.69
C LEU A 808 -12.72 -7.90 -15.34
N ALA A 809 -11.74 -8.07 -16.20
CA ALA A 809 -11.55 -9.29 -16.96
C ALA A 809 -10.07 -9.63 -17.15
N ASP A 810 -9.82 -10.86 -17.61
CA ASP A 810 -8.50 -11.36 -17.94
C ASP A 810 -7.53 -11.19 -16.77
N TYR A 811 -7.90 -11.66 -15.59
CA TYR A 811 -7.01 -11.70 -14.44
C TYR A 811 -6.78 -13.14 -13.95
N TYR A 812 -5.59 -13.35 -13.40
CA TYR A 812 -5.01 -14.67 -13.19
C TYR A 812 -4.55 -14.83 -11.76
N VAL A 813 -4.60 -16.06 -11.29
CA VAL A 813 -4.11 -16.43 -9.97
C VAL A 813 -2.61 -16.13 -9.87
N ARG A 814 -2.16 -15.66 -8.71
CA ARG A 814 -0.74 -15.48 -8.42
C ARG A 814 -0.04 -16.83 -8.39
N LEU A 815 1.02 -16.95 -9.19
CA LEU A 815 1.81 -18.17 -9.32
C LEU A 815 2.58 -18.51 -8.04
N ALA A 816 2.64 -19.81 -7.73
CA ALA A 816 3.61 -20.38 -6.83
C ALA A 816 4.73 -21.02 -7.66
N TYR A 817 5.84 -20.34 -7.86
CA TYR A 817 6.93 -20.77 -8.74
C TYR A 817 7.42 -22.21 -8.53
N PRO A 818 7.44 -22.77 -7.29
CA PRO A 818 7.79 -24.18 -7.11
C PRO A 818 7.01 -25.15 -8.00
N ARG A 819 5.78 -24.79 -8.38
CA ARG A 819 4.93 -25.59 -9.26
C ARG A 819 5.32 -25.50 -10.75
N HIS A 820 6.12 -24.51 -11.11
CA HIS A 820 6.50 -24.21 -12.49
C HIS A 820 7.96 -24.55 -12.79
N GLN A 821 8.63 -25.31 -11.93
CA GLN A 821 10.00 -25.74 -12.16
C GLN A 821 10.05 -26.94 -13.12
N ILE A 822 11.10 -26.96 -13.96
CA ILE A 822 11.42 -28.12 -14.78
C ILE A 822 12.16 -29.12 -13.90
N ILE A 823 11.58 -30.28 -13.66
CA ILE A 823 12.17 -31.32 -12.84
C ILE A 823 12.40 -32.56 -13.71
N ASP A 824 13.62 -33.05 -13.73
CA ASP A 824 14.01 -34.26 -14.46
C ASP A 824 13.24 -35.51 -14.03
N CYS A 825 12.75 -35.54 -12.80
CA CYS A 825 11.94 -36.65 -12.29
C CYS A 825 10.58 -36.80 -12.97
N LEU A 826 10.00 -35.76 -13.56
CA LEU A 826 8.78 -35.85 -14.34
C LEU A 826 8.97 -36.75 -15.58
N ALA A 827 10.10 -36.66 -16.24
CA ALA A 827 10.42 -37.48 -17.42
C ALA A 827 10.55 -38.97 -17.06
N SER A 828 11.16 -39.30 -15.93
CA SER A 828 11.34 -40.69 -15.46
C SER A 828 10.05 -41.30 -14.89
N TYR A 829 9.18 -40.48 -14.33
CA TYR A 829 7.95 -40.92 -13.68
C TYR A 829 6.80 -41.20 -14.66
N MET A 830 6.71 -40.44 -15.77
CA MET A 830 5.57 -40.52 -16.69
C MET A 830 5.74 -41.50 -17.85
N GLY A 831 6.93 -42.03 -18.07
CA GLY A 831 7.23 -43.13 -18.99
C GLY A 831 7.06 -42.80 -20.50
N THR A 832 6.41 -41.71 -20.89
CA THR A 832 6.27 -41.26 -22.29
C THR A 832 6.33 -39.73 -22.39
N GLU A 833 6.87 -39.24 -23.49
CA GLU A 833 6.97 -37.79 -23.75
C GLU A 833 5.58 -37.10 -23.79
N GLN A 834 4.55 -37.75 -24.26
CA GLN A 834 3.18 -37.22 -24.31
C GLN A 834 2.61 -37.03 -22.88
N LYS A 835 2.78 -38.00 -21.99
CA LYS A 835 2.32 -37.91 -20.60
C LYS A 835 3.08 -36.88 -19.79
N LEU A 836 4.36 -36.69 -20.11
CA LEU A 836 5.17 -35.61 -19.54
C LEU A 836 4.60 -34.25 -19.92
N THR A 837 4.30 -34.04 -21.21
CA THR A 837 3.73 -32.80 -21.71
C THR A 837 2.37 -32.51 -21.06
N GLU A 838 1.47 -33.48 -20.99
CA GLU A 838 0.17 -33.37 -20.34
C GLU A 838 0.29 -33.03 -18.86
N ALA A 839 1.24 -33.63 -18.14
CA ALA A 839 1.48 -33.31 -16.74
C ALA A 839 2.08 -31.93 -16.52
N VAL A 840 3.04 -31.54 -17.35
CA VAL A 840 3.61 -30.18 -17.33
C VAL A 840 2.52 -29.15 -17.59
N ASP A 841 1.69 -29.35 -18.59
CA ASP A 841 0.58 -28.44 -18.91
C ASP A 841 -0.43 -28.35 -17.76
N ALA A 842 -0.78 -29.48 -17.14
CA ALA A 842 -1.69 -29.49 -15.98
C ALA A 842 -1.14 -28.76 -14.75
N PHE A 843 0.19 -28.77 -14.53
CA PHE A 843 0.83 -28.07 -13.45
C PHE A 843 1.12 -26.60 -13.75
N THR A 844 1.42 -26.29 -14.99
CA THR A 844 1.90 -24.97 -15.39
C THR A 844 0.78 -24.07 -15.92
N ASP A 845 -0.43 -24.60 -16.20
CA ASP A 845 -1.56 -23.78 -16.59
C ASP A 845 -1.92 -22.79 -15.47
N GLN A 846 -1.80 -21.52 -15.80
CA GLN A 846 -2.16 -20.46 -14.89
C GLN A 846 -3.67 -20.29 -14.83
N GLU A 847 -4.25 -20.48 -13.67
CA GLU A 847 -5.68 -20.36 -13.45
C GLU A 847 -6.17 -18.94 -13.75
N LYS A 848 -7.16 -18.86 -14.65
CA LYS A 848 -7.86 -17.63 -14.98
C LYS A 848 -9.13 -17.50 -14.13
N LEU A 849 -9.31 -16.34 -13.51
CA LEU A 849 -10.49 -16.05 -12.71
C LEU A 849 -11.65 -15.52 -13.58
N ASN A 850 -12.87 -15.72 -13.12
CA ASN A 850 -14.07 -15.25 -13.79
C ASN A 850 -14.15 -13.73 -13.85
N ASN A 851 -14.65 -13.19 -14.96
CA ASN A 851 -14.90 -11.77 -15.12
C ASN A 851 -15.87 -11.26 -14.05
N GLN A 852 -15.64 -10.03 -13.58
CA GLN A 852 -16.36 -9.45 -12.43
C GLN A 852 -17.03 -8.13 -12.82
N TRP A 853 -18.23 -7.93 -12.29
CA TRP A 853 -18.95 -6.65 -12.33
C TRP A 853 -19.11 -6.11 -10.92
N VAL A 854 -18.84 -4.83 -10.77
CA VAL A 854 -19.00 -4.11 -9.50
C VAL A 854 -19.67 -2.78 -9.79
N MET A 855 -20.69 -2.43 -9.01
CA MET A 855 -21.37 -1.15 -9.09
C MET A 855 -21.30 -0.44 -7.75
N ASN A 856 -21.01 0.86 -7.75
CA ASN A 856 -20.91 1.69 -6.57
C ASN A 856 -21.84 2.89 -6.67
N LEU A 857 -22.30 3.38 -5.51
CA LEU A 857 -23.17 4.55 -5.39
C LEU A 857 -22.65 5.43 -4.25
N SER A 858 -22.56 6.74 -4.48
CA SER A 858 -22.27 7.71 -3.42
C SER A 858 -23.27 8.86 -3.49
N ILE A 859 -23.83 9.20 -2.34
CA ILE A 859 -24.79 10.30 -2.18
C ILE A 859 -24.31 11.17 -1.05
N GLY A 860 -24.33 12.49 -1.23
CA GLY A 860 -24.00 13.36 -0.13
C GLY A 860 -24.67 14.73 -0.24
N LYS A 861 -24.56 15.45 0.87
CA LYS A 861 -25.15 16.77 1.05
C LYS A 861 -24.25 17.63 1.91
N SER A 862 -24.03 18.86 1.46
CA SER A 862 -23.40 19.91 2.27
C SER A 862 -24.45 20.95 2.69
N ILE A 863 -24.42 21.30 3.99
CA ILE A 863 -25.29 22.32 4.59
C ILE A 863 -24.39 23.40 5.18
N TYR A 864 -24.57 24.63 4.75
CA TYR A 864 -23.84 25.79 5.25
C TYR A 864 -24.72 26.59 6.20
N ILE A 865 -24.26 26.77 7.44
CA ILE A 865 -24.95 27.53 8.49
C ILE A 865 -24.18 28.84 8.71
N ASN A 866 -24.82 29.96 8.45
CA ASN A 866 -24.28 31.32 8.68
C ASN A 866 -22.89 31.58 8.09
N ARG A 867 -22.50 30.92 6.99
CA ARG A 867 -21.19 30.96 6.34
C ARG A 867 -19.98 30.62 7.25
N LYS A 868 -20.24 30.19 8.48
CA LYS A 868 -19.19 29.84 9.48
C LYS A 868 -19.09 28.35 9.70
N VAL A 869 -20.19 27.64 9.60
CA VAL A 869 -20.25 26.20 9.88
C VAL A 869 -20.71 25.46 8.64
N SER A 870 -20.00 24.46 8.22
CA SER A 870 -20.45 23.51 7.21
C SER A 870 -20.67 22.13 7.83
N LEU A 871 -21.79 21.51 7.51
CA LEU A 871 -22.12 20.13 7.83
C LEU A 871 -22.10 19.34 6.52
N ASN A 872 -21.37 18.23 6.50
CA ASN A 872 -21.25 17.37 5.35
C ASN A 872 -21.72 15.97 5.71
N PHE A 873 -22.66 15.43 4.94
CA PHE A 873 -23.18 14.08 5.08
C PHE A 873 -22.88 13.31 3.81
N ASN A 874 -22.38 12.11 3.95
CA ASN A 874 -22.11 11.20 2.84
C ASN A 874 -22.55 9.79 3.18
N VAL A 875 -23.18 9.13 2.21
CA VAL A 875 -23.46 7.69 2.23
C VAL A 875 -22.86 7.11 0.95
N SER A 876 -21.93 6.20 1.10
CA SER A 876 -21.32 5.47 -0.01
C SER A 876 -21.65 3.98 0.12
N VAL A 877 -22.08 3.38 -0.96
CA VAL A 877 -22.40 1.97 -1.06
C VAL A 877 -21.55 1.37 -2.15
N SER A 878 -20.64 0.49 -1.77
CA SER A 878 -19.83 -0.26 -2.73
C SER A 878 -20.40 -1.65 -2.92
N ASN A 879 -20.19 -2.22 -4.11
CA ASN A 879 -20.78 -3.49 -4.49
C ASN A 879 -22.32 -3.47 -4.27
N LEU A 880 -22.97 -2.48 -4.88
CA LEU A 880 -24.41 -2.23 -4.75
C LEU A 880 -25.26 -3.47 -5.12
N LEU A 881 -24.79 -4.28 -6.05
CA LEU A 881 -25.47 -5.50 -6.50
C LEU A 881 -25.26 -6.70 -5.56
N ASN A 882 -24.60 -6.53 -4.42
CA ASN A 882 -24.28 -7.56 -3.44
C ASN A 882 -23.61 -8.82 -4.05
N ASN A 883 -22.68 -8.61 -4.96
CA ASN A 883 -21.94 -9.72 -5.57
C ASN A 883 -20.96 -10.34 -4.56
N ARG A 884 -21.32 -11.50 -4.02
CA ARG A 884 -20.49 -12.28 -3.07
C ARG A 884 -19.50 -13.22 -3.75
N ASN A 885 -19.46 -13.26 -5.09
CA ASN A 885 -18.50 -14.06 -5.84
C ASN A 885 -17.23 -13.28 -6.20
N LEU A 886 -17.10 -12.04 -5.72
CA LEU A 886 -15.89 -11.26 -5.90
C LEU A 886 -14.75 -11.88 -5.10
N ILE A 887 -13.68 -12.26 -5.79
CA ILE A 887 -12.47 -12.81 -5.19
C ILE A 887 -11.53 -11.63 -4.90
N THR A 888 -11.13 -11.45 -3.64
CA THR A 888 -10.18 -10.42 -3.20
C THR A 888 -8.74 -10.91 -3.17
N GLN A 889 -8.56 -12.22 -3.04
CA GLN A 889 -7.26 -12.85 -3.10
C GLN A 889 -7.38 -14.25 -3.72
N ALA A 890 -6.48 -14.57 -4.64
CA ALA A 890 -6.33 -15.90 -5.19
C ALA A 890 -4.83 -16.20 -5.37
N THR A 891 -4.36 -17.27 -4.75
CA THR A 891 -2.95 -17.66 -4.81
C THR A 891 -2.83 -19.17 -4.89
N GLU A 892 -1.95 -19.66 -5.77
CA GLU A 892 -1.53 -21.06 -5.71
C GLU A 892 -0.87 -21.33 -4.34
N GLN A 893 -1.02 -22.52 -3.83
CA GLN A 893 -0.37 -22.89 -2.57
C GLN A 893 1.14 -23.02 -2.76
N PHE A 894 1.89 -22.44 -1.81
CA PHE A 894 3.34 -22.65 -1.70
C PHE A 894 3.63 -24.01 -1.03
N ARG A 895 3.06 -25.07 -1.64
CA ARG A 895 3.22 -26.45 -1.22
C ARG A 895 3.18 -27.36 -2.44
N ILE A 896 4.08 -28.31 -2.51
CA ILE A 896 4.20 -29.22 -3.63
C ILE A 896 4.64 -30.61 -3.13
N ASP A 897 4.26 -31.65 -3.86
CA ASP A 897 4.83 -32.98 -3.76
C ASP A 897 5.61 -33.24 -5.05
N THR A 898 6.92 -33.18 -4.96
CA THR A 898 7.82 -33.39 -6.12
C THR A 898 7.91 -34.83 -6.60
N LYS A 899 7.32 -35.81 -5.87
CA LYS A 899 7.23 -37.21 -6.31
C LYS A 899 5.99 -37.51 -7.12
N THR A 900 4.84 -37.07 -6.62
CA THR A 900 3.56 -37.41 -7.28
C THR A 900 3.14 -36.40 -8.31
N TYR A 901 3.59 -35.16 -8.19
CA TYR A 901 3.24 -34.04 -9.07
C TYR A 901 1.72 -33.94 -9.35
N ASN A 902 0.91 -34.16 -8.31
CA ASN A 902 -0.53 -34.04 -8.43
C ASN A 902 -0.97 -32.58 -8.20
N PRO A 903 -1.44 -31.84 -9.23
CA PRO A 903 -1.86 -30.43 -9.09
C PRO A 903 -3.06 -30.26 -8.17
N ASN A 904 -3.92 -31.28 -8.06
CA ASN A 904 -5.13 -31.24 -7.24
C ASN A 904 -4.87 -31.47 -5.76
N ALA A 905 -3.66 -31.95 -5.39
CA ALA A 905 -3.30 -32.17 -3.99
C ALA A 905 -3.29 -30.87 -3.17
N PHE A 906 -2.93 -29.76 -3.81
CA PHE A 906 -2.81 -28.46 -3.18
C PHE A 906 -3.49 -27.38 -4.06
N PRO A 907 -4.83 -27.34 -4.10
CA PRO A 907 -5.59 -26.42 -4.95
C PRO A 907 -5.36 -24.96 -4.53
N THR A 908 -5.69 -24.03 -5.41
CA THR A 908 -5.65 -22.59 -5.18
C THR A 908 -6.43 -22.20 -3.93
N LYS A 909 -5.88 -21.25 -3.17
CA LYS A 909 -6.56 -20.62 -2.03
C LYS A 909 -7.20 -19.31 -2.43
N TYR A 910 -8.43 -19.12 -1.97
CA TYR A 910 -9.25 -17.94 -2.27
C TYR A 910 -9.65 -17.20 -0.99
N MET A 911 -9.85 -15.91 -1.14
CA MET A 911 -10.59 -15.07 -0.20
C MET A 911 -11.63 -14.27 -0.99
N TYR A 912 -12.86 -14.28 -0.51
CA TYR A 912 -13.97 -13.55 -1.14
C TYR A 912 -14.20 -12.21 -0.47
N ALA A 913 -14.69 -11.24 -1.25
CA ALA A 913 -15.17 -9.98 -0.71
C ALA A 913 -16.46 -10.20 0.10
N GLN A 914 -16.64 -9.37 1.12
CA GLN A 914 -17.98 -9.19 1.66
C GLN A 914 -18.93 -8.74 0.53
N GLY A 915 -20.23 -8.94 0.66
CA GLY A 915 -21.20 -8.42 -0.28
C GLY A 915 -21.23 -6.88 -0.29
N THR A 916 -22.39 -6.28 -0.13
CA THR A 916 -22.55 -4.82 -0.10
C THR A 916 -21.81 -4.21 1.09
N LYS A 917 -20.94 -3.23 0.81
CA LYS A 917 -20.22 -2.43 1.79
C LYS A 917 -20.86 -1.04 1.88
N VAL A 918 -21.20 -0.60 3.08
CA VAL A 918 -21.81 0.71 3.35
C VAL A 918 -20.82 1.54 4.16
N PHE A 919 -20.67 2.80 3.79
CA PHE A 919 -19.92 3.79 4.53
C PHE A 919 -20.78 5.04 4.72
N VAL A 920 -21.02 5.42 5.96
CA VAL A 920 -21.79 6.63 6.33
C VAL A 920 -20.86 7.57 7.05
N ASN A 921 -20.82 8.82 6.63
CA ASN A 921 -19.95 9.84 7.21
C ASN A 921 -20.75 11.11 7.50
N ALA A 922 -20.52 11.69 8.68
CA ALA A 922 -20.99 13.00 9.08
C ALA A 922 -19.82 13.87 9.50
N GLY A 923 -19.66 15.01 8.87
CA GLY A 923 -18.58 15.96 9.11
C GLY A 923 -19.08 17.33 9.51
N ILE A 924 -18.32 17.99 10.41
CA ILE A 924 -18.52 19.39 10.78
C ILE A 924 -17.23 20.17 10.60
N ARG A 925 -17.33 21.36 10.06
CA ARG A 925 -16.22 22.31 9.93
C ARG A 925 -16.65 23.68 10.39
N PHE A 926 -15.81 24.36 11.20
CA PHE A 926 -16.01 25.75 11.62
C PHE A 926 -14.69 26.46 11.92
#